data_2702f04184a575f4322ab595f753a39c
#
_entry.id   2702f04184a575f4322ab595f753a39c
#
_cell.length_a   1.000
_cell.length_b   1.000
_cell.length_c   1.000
_cell.angle_alpha   90.00
_cell.angle_beta   90.00
_cell.angle_gamma   90.00
#
_symmetry.space_group_name_H-M   'P 1'
#
loop_
_entity.id
_entity.type
_entity.pdbx_description
1 polymer ?
#
loop_
_entity_poly.entity_id
_entity_poly.type
_entity_poly.pdbx_seq_one_letter_code
_entity_poly.pdbx_strand_id
1 'polypeptide(L)'
;MDFAELLDGLNDKQREAVSAPLGNYLVLAGAGSGKTRVLTHRIAWLIGLEGVSEGSIMAVTFTNKAAAEMRHRIESVLSDGNQRLFGMWVGTFHSIAHRLLRAHHLDADLPQDFQILDSEDQLRLLKRLMKLHHFDEKSFPPKQAAWYINNKKDEGLRPNQIDDHHDRQEREWIRIYQIYQDACDRAGLVDFAEILLRSYELFLHKPLILQRYQQRFQHILVDEFQDTNKIQYEWIRLLAGNTGKVMIVGDDDQSIYGWRGAKIENIQLFLKEFANAQTIRLEQNYRSTMNILQAANELISNNNNRLGKNLWSEGNQGDPVGIYAAFNELDEALFVASQIKTWIEDGGKLNDCAILYRSNSQSRVIEEALIRSQIPYRIYGGMRFFERQEIKDALAYLRLIANRQDDAAFERVINTPPRGIGDRTLDTLRNLTREHQITLWQATNLALQKNKLAGRAATALLRFMELINSLQRDTEEMPLFAQTDFVIKHSGLYEMYKQEKGEKGEVRIENLEELVSAAREFIKPEEAEDMTELTAFLTHASLEAGEEQAAPHQACVEMMTLHSAKGLEFPRVFMIGVEEGLFPSFRSFEEAGRLEEERRLAYVGITRAKQKLTISYAESRRLYGKEERHLPSRFITELPQQCLQEIRLRGTVTRALNQAKVGSVSPITNESEWKMGQKVKHEKFGVGTVINVEGADNNLRLQIAFQNQGIKWLIAHLAKLEKV
;
A
#
# COMPACT_ATOMS: atom_id res chain seq x y z
N MET A 1 -19.04 16.63 -37.70
CA MET A 1 -17.71 16.55 -37.07
C MET A 1 -16.69 16.77 -38.18
N ASP A 2 -15.87 17.77 -38.06
CA ASP A 2 -14.70 17.91 -38.93
C ASP A 2 -13.60 16.96 -38.39
N PHE A 3 -13.23 15.95 -39.18
CA PHE A 3 -12.25 14.94 -38.75
C PHE A 3 -10.81 15.53 -38.65
N ALA A 4 -10.57 16.70 -39.22
CA ALA A 4 -9.35 17.43 -38.98
C ALA A 4 -9.26 17.88 -37.51
N GLU A 5 -10.39 18.34 -36.93
CA GLU A 5 -10.48 18.74 -35.52
C GLU A 5 -10.20 17.57 -34.56
N LEU A 6 -10.58 16.33 -34.95
CA LEU A 6 -10.31 15.14 -34.13
C LEU A 6 -8.81 14.87 -33.93
N LEU A 7 -8.00 15.18 -34.94
CA LEU A 7 -6.54 15.02 -34.90
C LEU A 7 -5.81 16.27 -34.43
N ASP A 8 -6.49 17.42 -34.41
CA ASP A 8 -5.92 18.67 -33.90
C ASP A 8 -5.59 18.56 -32.40
N GLY A 9 -4.47 19.09 -32.03
CA GLY A 9 -3.97 18.99 -30.65
C GLY A 9 -3.38 17.63 -30.25
N LEU A 10 -3.34 16.63 -31.16
CA LEU A 10 -2.57 15.40 -30.96
C LEU A 10 -1.16 15.55 -31.53
N ASN A 11 -0.16 14.98 -30.88
CA ASN A 11 1.18 14.88 -31.45
C ASN A 11 1.24 13.79 -32.53
N ASP A 12 2.36 13.74 -33.27
CA ASP A 12 2.51 12.81 -34.41
C ASP A 12 2.31 11.34 -34.02
N LYS A 13 2.84 10.92 -32.86
CA LYS A 13 2.67 9.53 -32.38
C LYS A 13 1.28 9.22 -31.88
N GLN A 14 0.62 10.20 -31.27
CA GLN A 14 -0.79 10.07 -30.91
C GLN A 14 -1.68 10.02 -32.17
N ARG A 15 -1.40 10.86 -33.21
CA ARG A 15 -2.07 10.79 -34.51
C ARG A 15 -1.88 9.44 -35.18
N GLU A 16 -0.64 8.93 -35.20
CA GLU A 16 -0.30 7.60 -35.72
C GLU A 16 -1.16 6.51 -35.02
N ALA A 17 -1.28 6.54 -33.69
CA ALA A 17 -2.05 5.58 -32.95
C ALA A 17 -3.57 5.71 -33.18
N VAL A 18 -4.09 6.93 -33.28
CA VAL A 18 -5.52 7.21 -33.51
C VAL A 18 -5.92 6.84 -34.94
N SER A 19 -5.12 7.17 -35.95
CA SER A 19 -5.41 6.96 -37.37
C SER A 19 -4.85 5.64 -37.92
N ALA A 20 -4.25 4.78 -37.04
CA ALA A 20 -3.67 3.51 -37.47
C ALA A 20 -4.68 2.67 -38.28
N PRO A 21 -4.27 1.95 -39.35
CA PRO A 21 -5.13 1.04 -40.08
C PRO A 21 -5.81 0.02 -39.16
N LEU A 22 -6.82 -0.69 -39.67
CA LEU A 22 -7.49 -1.73 -38.89
C LEU A 22 -6.52 -2.89 -38.65
N GLY A 23 -6.13 -3.15 -37.40
CA GLY A 23 -5.10 -4.14 -37.04
C GLY A 23 -4.99 -4.34 -35.54
N ASN A 24 -3.96 -5.09 -35.15
CA ASN A 24 -3.62 -5.33 -33.76
C ASN A 24 -2.47 -4.40 -33.35
N TYR A 25 -2.66 -3.67 -32.25
CA TYR A 25 -1.71 -2.65 -31.81
C TYR A 25 -1.43 -2.73 -30.31
N LEU A 26 -0.18 -2.67 -29.96
CA LEU A 26 0.30 -2.28 -28.63
C LEU A 26 0.63 -0.79 -28.66
N VAL A 27 -0.11 0.02 -27.95
CA VAL A 27 0.26 1.41 -27.66
C VAL A 27 1.03 1.43 -26.34
N LEU A 28 2.35 1.41 -26.44
CA LEU A 28 3.22 1.49 -25.28
C LEU A 28 3.33 2.97 -24.88
N ALA A 29 2.59 3.35 -23.85
CA ALA A 29 2.33 4.74 -23.53
C ALA A 29 2.85 5.06 -22.13
N GLY A 30 3.89 5.90 -22.04
CA GLY A 30 4.46 6.29 -20.76
C GLY A 30 3.52 7.12 -19.87
N ALA A 31 3.95 7.36 -18.64
CA ALA A 31 3.20 8.22 -17.73
C ALA A 31 2.95 9.61 -18.37
N GLY A 32 1.74 10.15 -18.25
CA GLY A 32 1.41 11.48 -18.74
C GLY A 32 1.46 11.68 -20.27
N SER A 33 1.54 10.59 -21.07
CA SER A 33 1.58 10.66 -22.54
C SER A 33 0.22 10.72 -23.22
N GLY A 34 -0.87 10.74 -22.47
CA GLY A 34 -2.24 10.83 -23.00
C GLY A 34 -2.87 9.49 -23.40
N LYS A 35 -2.55 8.38 -22.71
CA LYS A 35 -3.13 7.04 -22.92
C LYS A 35 -4.63 7.06 -23.21
N THR A 36 -5.40 7.55 -22.25
CA THR A 36 -6.87 7.62 -22.34
C THR A 36 -7.34 8.51 -23.48
N ARG A 37 -6.60 9.60 -23.77
CA ARG A 37 -6.90 10.49 -24.90
C ARG A 37 -6.79 9.76 -26.24
N VAL A 38 -5.71 8.99 -26.43
CA VAL A 38 -5.52 8.18 -27.65
C VAL A 38 -6.61 7.15 -27.79
N LEU A 39 -6.99 6.44 -26.71
CA LEU A 39 -8.07 5.46 -26.73
C LEU A 39 -9.42 6.08 -27.12
N THR A 40 -9.79 7.19 -26.51
CA THR A 40 -11.08 7.86 -26.78
C THR A 40 -11.14 8.42 -28.21
N HIS A 41 -10.03 9.02 -28.69
CA HIS A 41 -9.95 9.51 -30.07
C HIS A 41 -9.91 8.36 -31.08
N ARG A 42 -9.27 7.24 -30.79
CA ARG A 42 -9.32 6.04 -31.64
C ARG A 42 -10.73 5.51 -31.79
N ILE A 43 -11.49 5.45 -30.72
CA ILE A 43 -12.90 5.03 -30.78
C ILE A 43 -13.70 6.00 -31.64
N ALA A 44 -13.51 7.30 -31.45
CA ALA A 44 -14.17 8.31 -32.27
C ALA A 44 -13.79 8.22 -33.76
N TRP A 45 -12.51 7.93 -34.05
CA TRP A 45 -12.02 7.70 -35.41
C TRP A 45 -12.67 6.49 -36.06
N LEU A 46 -12.73 5.35 -35.35
CA LEU A 46 -13.36 4.12 -35.81
C LEU A 46 -14.84 4.34 -36.17
N ILE A 47 -15.58 5.05 -35.34
CA ILE A 47 -17.00 5.31 -35.56
C ILE A 47 -17.19 6.33 -36.67
N GLY A 48 -16.49 7.46 -36.57
CA GLY A 48 -16.75 8.61 -37.44
C GLY A 48 -16.17 8.47 -38.85
N LEU A 49 -14.95 7.95 -39.00
CA LEU A 49 -14.25 7.88 -40.30
C LEU A 49 -14.26 6.47 -40.91
N GLU A 50 -13.99 5.45 -40.10
CA GLU A 50 -13.96 4.08 -40.59
C GLU A 50 -15.39 3.47 -40.72
N GLY A 51 -16.42 4.18 -40.26
CA GLY A 51 -17.81 3.75 -40.33
C GLY A 51 -18.11 2.50 -39.47
N VAL A 52 -17.32 2.25 -38.45
CA VAL A 52 -17.51 1.13 -37.53
C VAL A 52 -18.73 1.36 -36.67
N SER A 53 -19.63 0.37 -36.62
CA SER A 53 -20.80 0.47 -35.74
C SER A 53 -20.36 0.53 -34.27
N GLU A 54 -20.98 1.43 -33.47
CA GLU A 54 -20.77 1.51 -32.03
C GLU A 54 -20.91 0.15 -31.33
N GLY A 55 -21.92 -0.64 -31.76
CA GLY A 55 -22.17 -1.99 -31.23
C GLY A 55 -21.06 -3.01 -31.51
N SER A 56 -20.14 -2.70 -32.43
CA SER A 56 -19.00 -3.54 -32.79
C SER A 56 -17.74 -3.22 -31.97
N ILE A 57 -17.81 -2.24 -31.07
CA ILE A 57 -16.68 -1.79 -30.24
C ILE A 57 -16.90 -2.22 -28.79
N MET A 58 -15.85 -2.79 -28.21
CA MET A 58 -15.74 -3.06 -26.79
C MET A 58 -14.53 -2.33 -26.23
N ALA A 59 -14.72 -1.51 -25.20
CA ALA A 59 -13.68 -0.79 -24.50
C ALA A 59 -13.61 -1.23 -23.03
N VAL A 60 -12.43 -1.70 -22.60
CA VAL A 60 -12.23 -2.31 -21.29
C VAL A 60 -11.22 -1.51 -20.49
N THR A 61 -11.51 -1.29 -19.20
CA THR A 61 -10.62 -0.64 -18.25
C THR A 61 -10.67 -1.33 -16.87
N PHE A 62 -9.87 -0.88 -15.90
CA PHE A 62 -9.75 -1.56 -14.60
C PHE A 62 -10.71 -1.04 -13.52
N THR A 63 -11.16 0.21 -13.60
CA THR A 63 -12.04 0.80 -12.58
C THR A 63 -13.33 1.35 -13.16
N ASN A 64 -14.40 1.29 -12.38
CA ASN A 64 -15.70 1.84 -12.80
C ASN A 64 -15.63 3.37 -13.04
N LYS A 65 -14.79 4.08 -12.27
CA LYS A 65 -14.54 5.52 -12.46
C LYS A 65 -13.88 5.77 -13.82
N ALA A 66 -12.85 5.01 -14.17
CA ALA A 66 -12.18 5.14 -15.47
C ALA A 66 -13.13 4.78 -16.63
N ALA A 67 -13.99 3.77 -16.46
CA ALA A 67 -15.01 3.43 -17.46
C ALA A 67 -16.04 4.54 -17.66
N ALA A 68 -16.51 5.15 -16.59
CA ALA A 68 -17.44 6.29 -16.65
C ALA A 68 -16.81 7.51 -17.32
N GLU A 69 -15.56 7.82 -16.95
CA GLU A 69 -14.78 8.92 -17.54
C GLU A 69 -14.50 8.68 -19.02
N MET A 70 -14.09 7.45 -19.39
CA MET A 70 -13.87 7.07 -20.78
C MET A 70 -15.15 7.26 -21.61
N ARG A 71 -16.29 6.80 -21.11
CA ARG A 71 -17.60 6.97 -21.78
C ARG A 71 -17.93 8.44 -21.99
N HIS A 72 -17.82 9.24 -20.95
CA HIS A 72 -18.08 10.69 -21.02
C HIS A 72 -17.17 11.39 -22.05
N ARG A 73 -15.88 11.05 -22.08
CA ARG A 73 -14.94 11.60 -23.04
C ARG A 73 -15.23 11.18 -24.48
N ILE A 74 -15.63 9.92 -24.71
CA ILE A 74 -16.03 9.45 -26.04
C ILE A 74 -17.28 10.22 -26.50
N GLU A 75 -18.28 10.36 -25.64
CA GLU A 75 -19.51 11.12 -25.92
C GLU A 75 -19.19 12.59 -26.24
N SER A 76 -18.28 13.21 -25.51
CA SER A 76 -17.87 14.61 -25.74
C SER A 76 -17.11 14.81 -27.05
N VAL A 77 -16.37 13.80 -27.51
CA VAL A 77 -15.60 13.85 -28.77
C VAL A 77 -16.49 13.56 -29.99
N LEU A 78 -17.48 12.66 -29.87
CA LEU A 78 -18.33 12.26 -30.99
C LEU A 78 -19.47 13.23 -31.30
N SER A 79 -19.92 14.01 -30.34
CA SER A 79 -21.03 14.91 -30.51
C SER A 79 -20.84 16.20 -29.72
N ASP A 80 -21.36 17.29 -30.22
CA ASP A 80 -21.53 18.55 -29.48
C ASP A 80 -22.46 18.39 -28.24
N GLY A 81 -22.34 17.26 -27.52
CA GLY A 81 -22.97 16.98 -26.23
C GLY A 81 -24.35 16.29 -26.27
N ASN A 82 -24.89 15.89 -27.43
CA ASN A 82 -26.27 15.41 -27.52
C ASN A 82 -26.50 13.96 -28.01
N GLN A 83 -25.48 13.19 -28.38
CA GLN A 83 -25.64 11.79 -28.77
C GLN A 83 -25.21 10.85 -27.65
N ARG A 84 -26.13 10.03 -27.17
CA ARG A 84 -25.78 8.90 -26.26
C ARG A 84 -25.23 7.75 -27.10
N LEU A 85 -24.16 7.15 -26.65
CA LEU A 85 -23.60 5.94 -27.26
C LEU A 85 -24.57 4.76 -27.07
N PHE A 86 -25.21 4.34 -28.15
CA PHE A 86 -26.11 3.20 -28.12
C PHE A 86 -25.38 1.93 -28.60
N GLY A 87 -25.31 0.94 -27.73
CA GLY A 87 -24.84 -0.39 -28.09
C GLY A 87 -23.38 -0.69 -27.83
N MET A 88 -22.51 0.30 -27.67
CA MET A 88 -21.11 0.11 -27.30
C MET A 88 -20.98 -0.46 -25.88
N TRP A 89 -20.03 -1.37 -25.70
CA TRP A 89 -19.71 -1.92 -24.38
C TRP A 89 -18.45 -1.25 -23.83
N VAL A 90 -18.66 -0.33 -22.90
CA VAL A 90 -17.58 0.33 -22.12
C VAL A 90 -17.74 -0.07 -20.67
N GLY A 91 -16.70 -0.67 -20.08
CA GLY A 91 -16.78 -1.15 -18.70
C GLY A 91 -15.50 -1.74 -18.18
N THR A 92 -15.55 -2.26 -16.96
CA THR A 92 -14.48 -3.09 -16.40
C THR A 92 -14.62 -4.53 -16.90
N PHE A 93 -13.55 -5.33 -16.85
CA PHE A 93 -13.61 -6.77 -17.16
C PHE A 93 -14.79 -7.44 -16.45
N HIS A 94 -14.94 -7.22 -15.15
CA HIS A 94 -16.02 -7.83 -14.35
C HIS A 94 -17.41 -7.33 -14.75
N SER A 95 -17.59 -6.04 -15.05
CA SER A 95 -18.89 -5.51 -15.43
C SER A 95 -19.35 -6.04 -16.80
N ILE A 96 -18.41 -6.19 -17.72
CA ILE A 96 -18.68 -6.75 -19.06
C ILE A 96 -18.97 -8.25 -18.97
N ALA A 97 -18.16 -9.00 -18.24
CA ALA A 97 -18.36 -10.44 -18.01
C ALA A 97 -19.69 -10.70 -17.26
N HIS A 98 -20.01 -9.89 -16.25
CA HIS A 98 -21.31 -10.00 -15.57
C HIS A 98 -22.49 -9.75 -16.53
N ARG A 99 -22.41 -8.73 -17.39
CA ARG A 99 -23.44 -8.46 -18.40
C ARG A 99 -23.61 -9.65 -19.36
N LEU A 100 -22.50 -10.29 -19.74
CA LEU A 100 -22.49 -11.51 -20.57
C LEU A 100 -23.19 -12.66 -19.86
N LEU A 101 -22.84 -12.93 -18.61
CA LEU A 101 -23.45 -14.01 -17.82
C LEU A 101 -24.96 -13.77 -17.58
N ARG A 102 -25.39 -12.52 -17.37
CA ARG A 102 -26.83 -12.20 -17.28
C ARG A 102 -27.58 -12.51 -18.56
N ALA A 103 -26.98 -12.21 -19.73
CA ALA A 103 -27.59 -12.47 -21.01
C ALA A 103 -27.66 -13.98 -21.37
N HIS A 104 -26.74 -14.77 -20.83
CA HIS A 104 -26.59 -16.21 -21.12
C HIS A 104 -26.58 -17.06 -19.85
N HIS A 105 -27.37 -16.69 -18.85
CA HIS A 105 -27.37 -17.33 -17.54
C HIS A 105 -27.63 -18.85 -17.63
N LEU A 106 -28.59 -19.29 -18.47
CA LEU A 106 -28.90 -20.70 -18.67
C LEU A 106 -27.74 -21.48 -19.28
N ASP A 107 -27.05 -20.88 -20.28
CA ASP A 107 -25.88 -21.51 -20.91
C ASP A 107 -24.65 -21.55 -20.01
N ALA A 108 -24.62 -20.68 -19.00
CA ALA A 108 -23.59 -20.61 -17.96
C ALA A 108 -23.95 -21.40 -16.69
N ASP A 109 -25.03 -22.21 -16.72
CA ASP A 109 -25.53 -22.97 -15.58
C ASP A 109 -25.81 -22.08 -14.35
N LEU A 110 -26.41 -20.91 -14.57
CA LEU A 110 -26.79 -19.95 -13.55
C LEU A 110 -28.30 -19.68 -13.54
N PRO A 111 -28.91 -19.47 -12.38
CA PRO A 111 -30.29 -18.96 -12.34
C PRO A 111 -30.32 -17.54 -12.86
N GLN A 112 -31.50 -17.08 -13.34
CA GLN A 112 -31.68 -15.75 -13.91
C GLN A 112 -31.30 -14.64 -12.91
N ASP A 113 -31.55 -14.86 -11.66
CA ASP A 113 -31.38 -13.93 -10.54
C ASP A 113 -30.13 -14.24 -9.68
N PHE A 114 -29.12 -14.92 -10.23
CA PHE A 114 -27.89 -15.25 -9.50
C PHE A 114 -27.33 -14.02 -8.77
N GLN A 115 -26.75 -14.25 -7.59
CA GLN A 115 -26.25 -13.18 -6.75
C GLN A 115 -24.72 -13.15 -6.72
N ILE A 116 -24.17 -11.93 -6.66
CA ILE A 116 -22.73 -11.73 -6.52
C ILE A 116 -22.40 -11.68 -5.04
N LEU A 117 -21.44 -12.53 -4.63
CA LEU A 117 -20.87 -12.50 -3.29
C LEU A 117 -19.77 -11.45 -3.22
N ASP A 118 -19.84 -10.57 -2.25
CA ASP A 118 -18.70 -9.76 -1.87
C ASP A 118 -17.67 -10.56 -1.06
N SER A 119 -16.53 -9.96 -0.75
CA SER A 119 -15.44 -10.64 -0.03
C SER A 119 -15.83 -11.05 1.40
N GLU A 120 -16.74 -10.33 2.03
CA GLU A 120 -17.20 -10.63 3.39
C GLU A 120 -18.18 -11.80 3.37
N ASP A 121 -19.12 -11.80 2.45
CA ASP A 121 -20.09 -12.90 2.27
C ASP A 121 -19.39 -14.18 1.81
N GLN A 122 -18.39 -14.09 0.92
CA GLN A 122 -17.54 -15.21 0.54
C GLN A 122 -16.85 -15.83 1.78
N LEU A 123 -16.25 -14.99 2.62
CA LEU A 123 -15.57 -15.46 3.83
C LEU A 123 -16.55 -16.07 4.82
N ARG A 124 -17.75 -15.48 4.97
CA ARG A 124 -18.81 -16.01 5.85
C ARG A 124 -19.30 -17.38 5.40
N LEU A 125 -19.50 -17.54 4.10
CA LEU A 125 -19.87 -18.84 3.49
C LEU A 125 -18.77 -19.88 3.71
N LEU A 126 -17.51 -19.56 3.43
CA LEU A 126 -16.36 -20.44 3.65
C LEU A 126 -16.25 -20.89 5.11
N LYS A 127 -16.31 -19.99 6.07
CA LYS A 127 -16.30 -20.35 7.51
C LYS A 127 -17.39 -21.36 7.85
N ARG A 128 -18.61 -21.13 7.36
CA ARG A 128 -19.73 -22.05 7.60
C ARG A 128 -19.49 -23.43 7.00
N LEU A 129 -19.02 -23.50 5.75
CA LEU A 129 -18.78 -24.77 5.05
C LEU A 129 -17.60 -25.53 5.67
N MET A 130 -16.51 -24.87 5.96
CA MET A 130 -15.34 -25.49 6.57
C MET A 130 -15.66 -26.09 7.95
N LYS A 131 -16.47 -25.37 8.75
CA LYS A 131 -16.96 -25.87 10.04
C LYS A 131 -17.89 -27.10 9.86
N LEU A 132 -18.78 -27.07 8.86
CA LEU A 132 -19.70 -28.17 8.56
C LEU A 132 -18.96 -29.44 8.14
N HIS A 133 -17.87 -29.28 7.39
CA HIS A 133 -17.05 -30.40 6.89
C HIS A 133 -15.86 -30.73 7.80
N HIS A 134 -15.84 -30.21 9.03
CA HIS A 134 -14.83 -30.51 10.05
C HIS A 134 -13.38 -30.19 9.67
N PHE A 135 -13.15 -29.17 8.85
CA PHE A 135 -11.79 -28.66 8.61
C PHE A 135 -11.26 -27.96 9.86
N ASP A 136 -9.98 -28.18 10.14
CA ASP A 136 -9.29 -27.46 11.20
C ASP A 136 -8.95 -26.04 10.74
N GLU A 137 -9.61 -25.04 11.33
CA GLU A 137 -9.41 -23.63 10.98
C GLU A 137 -7.98 -23.10 11.31
N LYS A 138 -7.23 -23.82 12.15
CA LYS A 138 -5.83 -23.47 12.45
C LYS A 138 -4.91 -23.88 11.29
N SER A 139 -5.12 -25.07 10.75
CA SER A 139 -4.35 -25.59 9.62
C SER A 139 -4.82 -24.99 8.28
N PHE A 140 -6.11 -24.70 8.16
CA PHE A 140 -6.76 -24.14 6.96
C PHE A 140 -7.58 -22.89 7.33
N PRO A 141 -6.96 -21.72 7.51
CA PRO A 141 -7.70 -20.51 7.83
C PRO A 141 -8.65 -20.09 6.69
N PRO A 142 -9.92 -19.73 6.99
CA PRO A 142 -10.91 -19.38 5.96
C PRO A 142 -10.50 -18.25 5.02
N LYS A 143 -9.72 -17.28 5.49
CA LYS A 143 -9.17 -16.20 4.65
C LYS A 143 -8.14 -16.73 3.64
N GLN A 144 -7.34 -17.72 4.03
CA GLN A 144 -6.41 -18.37 3.11
C GLN A 144 -7.16 -19.22 2.08
N ALA A 145 -8.24 -19.88 2.50
CA ALA A 145 -9.14 -20.60 1.58
C ALA A 145 -9.73 -19.66 0.52
N ALA A 146 -10.25 -18.50 0.94
CA ALA A 146 -10.74 -17.49 0.00
C ALA A 146 -9.65 -17.02 -0.98
N TRP A 147 -8.46 -16.71 -0.47
CA TRP A 147 -7.32 -16.33 -1.30
C TRP A 147 -6.92 -17.44 -2.30
N TYR A 148 -6.81 -18.68 -1.81
CA TYR A 148 -6.48 -19.84 -2.64
C TYR A 148 -7.50 -20.03 -3.79
N ILE A 149 -8.78 -20.01 -3.47
CA ILE A 149 -9.87 -20.18 -4.44
C ILE A 149 -9.83 -19.07 -5.49
N ASN A 150 -9.73 -17.81 -5.07
CA ASN A 150 -9.70 -16.67 -5.97
C ASN A 150 -8.47 -16.74 -6.90
N ASN A 151 -7.30 -17.07 -6.35
CA ASN A 151 -6.07 -17.20 -7.14
C ASN A 151 -6.17 -18.31 -8.19
N LYS A 152 -6.71 -19.49 -7.82
CA LYS A 152 -6.92 -20.59 -8.78
C LYS A 152 -7.93 -20.23 -9.86
N LYS A 153 -8.99 -19.51 -9.53
CA LYS A 153 -9.95 -18.98 -10.52
C LYS A 153 -9.30 -17.96 -11.47
N ASP A 154 -8.45 -17.08 -10.95
CA ASP A 154 -7.70 -16.10 -11.75
C ASP A 154 -6.65 -16.77 -12.66
N GLU A 155 -6.18 -17.95 -12.30
CA GLU A 155 -5.36 -18.81 -13.15
C GLU A 155 -6.18 -19.58 -14.21
N GLY A 156 -7.51 -19.54 -14.12
CA GLY A 156 -8.44 -20.26 -15.00
C GLY A 156 -8.65 -21.72 -14.61
N LEU A 157 -8.43 -22.10 -13.35
CA LEU A 157 -8.44 -23.49 -12.90
C LEU A 157 -9.66 -23.81 -12.01
N ARG A 158 -10.31 -24.93 -12.33
CA ARG A 158 -11.31 -25.59 -11.48
C ARG A 158 -10.65 -26.61 -10.56
N PRO A 159 -11.31 -27.03 -9.45
CA PRO A 159 -10.74 -28.03 -8.54
C PRO A 159 -10.21 -29.29 -9.21
N ASN A 160 -10.92 -29.80 -10.21
CA ASN A 160 -10.56 -31.01 -10.96
C ASN A 160 -9.41 -30.84 -11.97
N GLN A 161 -8.94 -29.59 -12.17
CA GLN A 161 -7.84 -29.26 -13.09
C GLN A 161 -6.53 -28.96 -12.34
N ILE A 162 -6.58 -28.92 -11.01
CA ILE A 162 -5.42 -28.62 -10.17
C ILE A 162 -4.67 -29.92 -9.86
N ASP A 163 -3.38 -29.96 -10.18
CA ASP A 163 -2.50 -31.06 -9.79
C ASP A 163 -2.11 -30.94 -8.32
N ASP A 164 -2.33 -31.98 -7.54
CA ASP A 164 -2.01 -32.00 -6.11
C ASP A 164 -0.51 -32.30 -5.85
N HIS A 165 0.26 -32.64 -6.88
CA HIS A 165 1.68 -33.03 -6.81
C HIS A 165 1.99 -34.01 -5.67
N HIS A 166 1.00 -34.83 -5.26
CA HIS A 166 1.04 -35.72 -4.09
C HIS A 166 1.18 -34.98 -2.74
N ASP A 167 0.95 -33.68 -2.69
CA ASP A 167 0.93 -32.90 -1.46
C ASP A 167 -0.44 -33.05 -0.75
N ARG A 168 -0.39 -33.52 0.50
CA ARG A 168 -1.57 -33.70 1.33
C ARG A 168 -2.25 -32.36 1.63
N GLN A 169 -1.48 -31.31 1.83
CA GLN A 169 -2.01 -29.97 2.12
C GLN A 169 -2.73 -29.39 0.91
N GLU A 170 -2.14 -29.54 -0.30
CA GLU A 170 -2.75 -29.08 -1.55
C GLU A 170 -4.09 -29.81 -1.81
N ARG A 171 -4.15 -31.13 -1.55
CA ARG A 171 -5.41 -31.91 -1.66
C ARG A 171 -6.53 -31.36 -0.79
N GLU A 172 -6.22 -30.96 0.44
CA GLU A 172 -7.25 -30.40 1.33
C GLU A 172 -7.68 -29.00 0.85
N TRP A 173 -6.79 -28.18 0.27
CA TRP A 173 -7.18 -26.93 -0.36
C TRP A 173 -8.08 -27.12 -1.57
N ILE A 174 -7.76 -28.09 -2.43
CA ILE A 174 -8.60 -28.48 -3.58
C ILE A 174 -9.98 -28.95 -3.09
N ARG A 175 -10.03 -29.75 -2.03
CA ARG A 175 -11.28 -30.22 -1.42
C ARG A 175 -12.13 -29.07 -0.85
N ILE A 176 -11.52 -28.11 -0.19
CA ILE A 176 -12.20 -26.91 0.30
C ILE A 176 -12.77 -26.11 -0.88
N TYR A 177 -12.00 -25.94 -1.95
CA TYR A 177 -12.46 -25.26 -3.15
C TYR A 177 -13.65 -25.99 -3.78
N GLN A 178 -13.60 -27.31 -3.92
CA GLN A 178 -14.71 -28.11 -4.46
C GLN A 178 -15.99 -27.93 -3.65
N ILE A 179 -15.92 -28.07 -2.32
CA ILE A 179 -17.06 -27.91 -1.41
C ILE A 179 -17.67 -26.50 -1.51
N TYR A 180 -16.80 -25.47 -1.61
CA TYR A 180 -17.22 -24.09 -1.77
C TYR A 180 -17.92 -23.88 -3.12
N GLN A 181 -17.34 -24.39 -4.21
CA GLN A 181 -17.91 -24.25 -5.54
C GLN A 181 -19.27 -24.96 -5.66
N ASP A 182 -19.38 -26.19 -5.15
CA ASP A 182 -20.64 -26.93 -5.12
C ASP A 182 -21.75 -26.20 -4.32
N ALA A 183 -21.36 -25.51 -3.25
CA ALA A 183 -22.30 -24.71 -2.46
C ALA A 183 -22.75 -23.45 -3.20
N CYS A 184 -21.83 -22.78 -3.89
CA CYS A 184 -22.14 -21.62 -4.71
C CYS A 184 -23.05 -22.00 -5.89
N ASP A 185 -22.75 -23.08 -6.62
CA ASP A 185 -23.53 -23.53 -7.76
C ASP A 185 -24.96 -23.90 -7.37
N ARG A 186 -25.14 -24.63 -6.25
CA ARG A 186 -26.49 -24.98 -5.73
C ARG A 186 -27.30 -23.77 -5.31
N ALA A 187 -26.65 -22.70 -4.84
CA ALA A 187 -27.33 -21.53 -4.33
C ALA A 187 -27.43 -20.39 -5.37
N GLY A 188 -26.89 -20.57 -6.56
CA GLY A 188 -26.85 -19.51 -7.58
C GLY A 188 -25.99 -18.31 -7.17
N LEU A 189 -24.87 -18.57 -6.47
CA LEU A 189 -23.96 -17.56 -5.95
C LEU A 189 -22.70 -17.50 -6.83
N VAL A 190 -22.20 -16.30 -7.09
CA VAL A 190 -21.04 -16.04 -7.93
C VAL A 190 -20.12 -15.05 -7.22
N ASP A 191 -18.89 -15.44 -6.89
CA ASP A 191 -17.89 -14.50 -6.39
C ASP A 191 -17.22 -13.71 -7.51
N PHE A 192 -16.42 -12.70 -7.17
CA PHE A 192 -15.80 -11.84 -8.18
C PHE A 192 -14.89 -12.59 -9.16
N ALA A 193 -14.07 -13.51 -8.68
CA ALA A 193 -13.21 -14.30 -9.56
C ALA A 193 -14.02 -15.25 -10.45
N GLU A 194 -15.14 -15.77 -9.92
CA GLU A 194 -16.06 -16.64 -10.67
C GLU A 194 -16.70 -15.93 -11.87
N ILE A 195 -16.98 -14.64 -11.77
CA ILE A 195 -17.59 -13.88 -12.88
C ILE A 195 -16.72 -14.01 -14.15
N LEU A 196 -15.42 -13.83 -14.02
CA LEU A 196 -14.50 -13.96 -15.16
C LEU A 196 -14.29 -15.40 -15.58
N LEU A 197 -14.06 -16.30 -14.65
CA LEU A 197 -13.83 -17.70 -14.97
C LEU A 197 -15.05 -18.32 -15.67
N ARG A 198 -16.25 -18.12 -15.14
CA ARG A 198 -17.47 -18.67 -15.72
C ARG A 198 -17.81 -18.06 -17.09
N SER A 199 -17.54 -16.79 -17.30
CA SER A 199 -17.69 -16.16 -18.61
C SER A 199 -16.67 -16.67 -19.62
N TYR A 200 -15.46 -17.01 -19.18
CA TYR A 200 -14.44 -17.65 -20.01
C TYR A 200 -14.86 -19.06 -20.40
N GLU A 201 -15.32 -19.87 -19.44
CA GLU A 201 -15.83 -21.23 -19.67
C GLU A 201 -17.08 -21.26 -20.57
N LEU A 202 -17.97 -20.26 -20.44
CA LEU A 202 -19.11 -20.08 -21.33
C LEU A 202 -18.64 -20.01 -22.78
N PHE A 203 -17.61 -19.26 -23.07
CA PHE A 203 -17.04 -19.17 -24.41
C PHE A 203 -16.38 -20.47 -24.87
N LEU A 204 -15.69 -21.19 -23.98
CA LEU A 204 -15.06 -22.45 -24.29
C LEU A 204 -16.10 -23.56 -24.61
N HIS A 205 -17.18 -23.63 -23.84
CA HIS A 205 -18.16 -24.71 -23.94
C HIS A 205 -19.31 -24.42 -24.90
N LYS A 206 -19.52 -23.12 -25.28
CA LYS A 206 -20.62 -22.69 -26.16
C LYS A 206 -20.07 -21.95 -27.38
N PRO A 207 -19.51 -22.69 -28.38
CA PRO A 207 -18.86 -22.06 -29.53
C PRO A 207 -19.75 -21.11 -30.33
N LEU A 208 -21.06 -21.37 -30.39
CA LEU A 208 -22.00 -20.49 -31.08
C LEU A 208 -22.17 -19.14 -30.39
N ILE A 209 -22.14 -19.11 -29.04
CA ILE A 209 -22.17 -17.88 -28.29
C ILE A 209 -20.85 -17.12 -28.51
N LEU A 210 -19.71 -17.80 -28.42
CA LEU A 210 -18.41 -17.19 -28.72
C LEU A 210 -18.39 -16.58 -30.12
N GLN A 211 -18.79 -17.34 -31.16
CA GLN A 211 -18.84 -16.86 -32.53
C GLN A 211 -19.72 -15.62 -32.68
N ARG A 212 -20.90 -15.59 -32.03
CA ARG A 212 -21.78 -14.42 -32.03
C ARG A 212 -21.09 -13.18 -31.48
N TYR A 213 -20.34 -13.30 -30.38
CA TYR A 213 -19.64 -12.17 -29.78
C TYR A 213 -18.37 -11.80 -30.54
N GLN A 214 -17.67 -12.72 -31.14
CA GLN A 214 -16.55 -12.47 -32.07
C GLN A 214 -17.02 -11.70 -33.32
N GLN A 215 -18.19 -12.05 -33.88
CA GLN A 215 -18.80 -11.29 -34.98
C GLN A 215 -19.27 -9.91 -34.55
N ARG A 216 -19.73 -9.79 -33.33
CA ARG A 216 -20.18 -8.51 -32.78
C ARG A 216 -18.99 -7.60 -32.45
N PHE A 217 -18.04 -8.03 -31.63
CA PHE A 217 -16.94 -7.22 -31.16
C PHE A 217 -15.72 -7.32 -32.08
N GLN A 218 -15.81 -6.65 -33.21
CA GLN A 218 -14.73 -6.61 -34.19
C GLN A 218 -13.55 -5.73 -33.74
N HIS A 219 -13.80 -4.79 -32.80
CA HIS A 219 -12.80 -3.89 -32.25
C HIS A 219 -12.82 -3.96 -30.71
N ILE A 220 -11.70 -4.38 -30.14
CA ILE A 220 -11.52 -4.50 -28.71
C ILE A 220 -10.39 -3.56 -28.29
N LEU A 221 -10.68 -2.62 -27.39
CA LEU A 221 -9.70 -1.67 -26.88
C LEU A 221 -9.55 -1.89 -25.37
N VAL A 222 -8.33 -2.03 -24.89
CA VAL A 222 -8.05 -2.32 -23.48
C VAL A 222 -7.07 -1.29 -22.92
N ASP A 223 -7.48 -0.56 -21.88
CA ASP A 223 -6.63 0.37 -21.14
C ASP A 223 -5.92 -0.34 -19.98
N GLU A 224 -4.78 0.22 -19.54
CA GLU A 224 -3.95 -0.28 -18.42
C GLU A 224 -3.62 -1.80 -18.53
N PHE A 225 -3.34 -2.28 -19.73
CA PHE A 225 -3.20 -3.70 -20.03
C PHE A 225 -2.12 -4.41 -19.20
N GLN A 226 -1.09 -3.70 -18.71
CA GLN A 226 -0.06 -4.24 -17.82
C GLN A 226 -0.59 -4.76 -16.49
N ASP A 227 -1.82 -4.41 -16.11
CA ASP A 227 -2.44 -4.85 -14.86
C ASP A 227 -3.33 -6.10 -15.04
N THR A 228 -3.37 -6.67 -16.26
CA THR A 228 -4.18 -7.86 -16.54
C THR A 228 -3.59 -9.11 -15.91
N ASN A 229 -4.46 -9.95 -15.32
CA ASN A 229 -4.12 -11.31 -14.92
C ASN A 229 -4.28 -12.32 -16.06
N LYS A 230 -3.96 -13.59 -15.80
CA LYS A 230 -3.98 -14.64 -16.84
C LYS A 230 -5.37 -14.82 -17.44
N ILE A 231 -6.42 -14.95 -16.62
CA ILE A 231 -7.78 -15.21 -17.11
C ILE A 231 -8.32 -14.05 -17.95
N GLN A 232 -7.97 -12.79 -17.59
CA GLN A 232 -8.36 -11.60 -18.35
C GLN A 232 -7.70 -11.59 -19.74
N TYR A 233 -6.42 -11.95 -19.81
CA TYR A 233 -5.71 -12.10 -21.08
C TYR A 233 -6.36 -13.17 -21.97
N GLU A 234 -6.57 -14.36 -21.42
CA GLU A 234 -7.18 -15.48 -22.15
C GLU A 234 -8.60 -15.15 -22.61
N TRP A 235 -9.36 -14.45 -21.78
CA TRP A 235 -10.71 -14.01 -22.12
C TRP A 235 -10.72 -13.04 -23.32
N ILE A 236 -9.80 -12.06 -23.37
CA ILE A 236 -9.64 -11.16 -24.54
C ILE A 236 -9.22 -11.96 -25.76
N ARG A 237 -8.27 -12.89 -25.61
CA ARG A 237 -7.76 -13.72 -26.71
C ARG A 237 -8.86 -14.56 -27.34
N LEU A 238 -9.68 -15.22 -26.53
CA LEU A 238 -10.83 -15.97 -27.02
C LEU A 238 -11.82 -15.10 -27.78
N LEU A 239 -12.16 -13.96 -27.18
CA LEU A 239 -13.16 -13.05 -27.76
C LEU A 239 -12.69 -12.42 -29.07
N ALA A 240 -11.43 -12.07 -29.17
CA ALA A 240 -10.86 -11.54 -30.41
C ALA A 240 -10.81 -12.60 -31.52
N GLY A 241 -10.55 -13.86 -31.17
CA GLY A 241 -10.38 -14.93 -32.15
C GLY A 241 -9.32 -14.56 -33.18
N ASN A 242 -9.56 -14.98 -34.46
CA ASN A 242 -8.64 -14.69 -35.56
C ASN A 242 -8.97 -13.41 -36.34
N THR A 243 -10.14 -12.83 -36.14
CA THR A 243 -10.67 -11.72 -36.96
C THR A 243 -10.79 -10.41 -36.20
N GLY A 244 -10.90 -10.46 -34.90
CA GLY A 244 -10.99 -9.28 -34.05
C GLY A 244 -9.73 -8.42 -34.12
N LYS A 245 -9.91 -7.11 -34.08
CA LYS A 245 -8.84 -6.11 -34.05
C LYS A 245 -8.70 -5.61 -32.61
N VAL A 246 -7.53 -5.83 -32.05
CA VAL A 246 -7.27 -5.54 -30.64
C VAL A 246 -6.25 -4.42 -30.52
N MET A 247 -6.61 -3.36 -29.82
CA MET A 247 -5.68 -2.32 -29.42
C MET A 247 -5.54 -2.35 -27.90
N ILE A 248 -4.36 -2.69 -27.44
CA ILE A 248 -4.03 -2.60 -26.02
C ILE A 248 -3.19 -1.35 -25.76
N VAL A 249 -3.51 -0.64 -24.67
CA VAL A 249 -2.76 0.50 -24.19
C VAL A 249 -2.22 0.17 -22.81
N GLY A 250 -0.94 0.42 -22.60
CA GLY A 250 -0.33 0.09 -21.32
C GLY A 250 1.04 0.71 -21.13
N ASP A 251 1.52 0.58 -19.93
CA ASP A 251 2.83 1.03 -19.49
C ASP A 251 3.48 -0.04 -18.61
N ASP A 252 4.41 -0.80 -19.17
CA ASP A 252 5.13 -1.85 -18.44
C ASP A 252 5.87 -1.30 -17.20
N ASP A 253 6.32 -0.04 -17.24
CA ASP A 253 6.96 0.63 -16.12
C ASP A 253 5.97 1.04 -15.01
N GLN A 254 4.66 0.94 -15.22
CA GLN A 254 3.61 1.15 -14.24
C GLN A 254 2.89 -0.13 -13.79
N SER A 255 3.45 -1.32 -14.06
CA SER A 255 2.95 -2.59 -13.56
C SER A 255 3.32 -2.79 -12.09
N ILE A 256 2.38 -2.49 -11.19
CA ILE A 256 2.55 -2.49 -9.73
C ILE A 256 1.51 -3.34 -8.98
N TYR A 257 0.79 -4.21 -9.68
CA TYR A 257 -0.23 -5.11 -9.13
C TYR A 257 0.10 -6.58 -9.31
N GLY A 258 1.39 -6.95 -9.39
CA GLY A 258 1.86 -8.33 -9.43
C GLY A 258 1.35 -9.15 -8.25
N TRP A 259 1.28 -8.55 -7.06
CA TRP A 259 0.71 -9.17 -5.86
C TRP A 259 -0.81 -9.47 -5.95
N ARG A 260 -1.53 -8.84 -6.90
CA ARG A 260 -2.93 -9.15 -7.27
C ARG A 260 -3.05 -10.13 -8.43
N GLY A 261 -1.95 -10.74 -8.87
CA GLY A 261 -1.96 -11.68 -9.98
C GLY A 261 -1.78 -11.04 -11.36
N ALA A 262 -1.51 -9.73 -11.45
CA ALA A 262 -1.17 -9.08 -12.72
C ALA A 262 0.09 -9.72 -13.32
N LYS A 263 0.08 -9.92 -14.64
CA LYS A 263 1.16 -10.55 -15.40
C LYS A 263 1.67 -9.59 -16.47
N ILE A 264 2.82 -8.97 -16.21
CA ILE A 264 3.45 -8.09 -17.18
C ILE A 264 3.78 -8.79 -18.49
N GLU A 265 4.03 -10.11 -18.43
CA GLU A 265 4.30 -10.97 -19.54
C GLU A 265 3.15 -11.02 -20.56
N ASN A 266 1.92 -10.68 -20.15
CA ASN A 266 0.76 -10.62 -21.03
C ASN A 266 0.98 -9.64 -22.20
N ILE A 267 1.76 -8.56 -22.01
CA ILE A 267 2.11 -7.63 -23.09
C ILE A 267 2.99 -8.32 -24.12
N GLN A 268 3.95 -9.12 -23.68
CA GLN A 268 4.84 -9.86 -24.58
C GLN A 268 4.09 -10.99 -25.29
N LEU A 269 3.18 -11.66 -24.58
CA LEU A 269 2.30 -12.69 -25.17
C LEU A 269 1.41 -12.09 -26.25
N PHE A 270 0.86 -10.89 -26.03
CA PHE A 270 0.06 -10.18 -27.03
C PHE A 270 0.84 -9.97 -28.33
N LEU A 271 2.07 -9.47 -28.26
CA LEU A 271 2.91 -9.25 -29.44
C LEU A 271 3.27 -10.55 -30.19
N LYS A 272 3.30 -11.67 -29.47
CA LYS A 272 3.63 -12.99 -30.03
C LYS A 272 2.43 -13.71 -30.61
N GLU A 273 1.27 -13.62 -29.97
CA GLU A 273 0.08 -14.43 -30.28
C GLU A 273 -0.91 -13.71 -31.22
N PHE A 274 -0.95 -12.37 -31.21
CA PHE A 274 -1.83 -11.63 -32.12
C PHE A 274 -1.14 -11.36 -33.45
N ALA A 275 -1.76 -11.80 -34.53
CA ALA A 275 -1.19 -11.72 -35.88
C ALA A 275 -0.86 -10.26 -36.26
N ASN A 276 0.38 -10.04 -36.72
CA ASN A 276 0.88 -8.75 -37.21
C ASN A 276 0.72 -7.60 -36.19
N ALA A 277 0.75 -7.90 -34.88
CA ALA A 277 0.68 -6.88 -33.84
C ALA A 277 1.85 -5.89 -33.99
N GLN A 278 1.54 -4.61 -34.03
CA GLN A 278 2.52 -3.52 -34.14
C GLN A 278 2.61 -2.73 -32.84
N THR A 279 3.78 -2.17 -32.57
CA THR A 279 3.99 -1.34 -31.37
C THR A 279 4.12 0.12 -31.78
N ILE A 280 3.30 0.97 -31.17
CA ILE A 280 3.39 2.44 -31.26
C ILE A 280 3.82 2.96 -29.89
N ARG A 281 4.87 3.78 -29.81
CA ARG A 281 5.38 4.32 -28.57
C ARG A 281 4.95 5.77 -28.38
N LEU A 282 4.31 6.07 -27.23
CA LEU A 282 3.96 7.42 -26.81
C LEU A 282 4.93 7.83 -25.69
N GLU A 283 5.95 8.59 -26.04
CA GLU A 283 7.04 8.99 -25.14
C GLU A 283 6.98 10.46 -24.75
N GLN A 284 6.25 11.29 -25.51
CA GLN A 284 6.06 12.70 -25.17
C GLN A 284 5.11 12.82 -23.96
N ASN A 285 5.62 13.41 -22.90
CA ASN A 285 4.89 13.64 -21.66
C ASN A 285 4.36 15.07 -21.59
N TYR A 286 3.11 15.23 -21.18
CA TYR A 286 2.41 16.51 -21.03
C TYR A 286 2.13 16.89 -19.58
N ARG A 287 2.60 16.08 -18.64
CA ARG A 287 2.31 16.23 -17.21
C ARG A 287 3.42 16.92 -16.47
N SER A 288 4.63 16.42 -16.60
CA SER A 288 5.74 16.70 -15.68
C SER A 288 6.82 17.54 -16.36
N THR A 289 7.59 18.30 -15.56
CA THR A 289 8.77 19.01 -16.00
C THR A 289 9.93 18.07 -16.35
N MET A 290 10.91 18.55 -17.11
CA MET A 290 12.03 17.74 -17.62
C MET A 290 12.86 17.10 -16.50
N ASN A 291 13.14 17.82 -15.40
CA ASN A 291 13.91 17.27 -14.26
C ASN A 291 13.23 16.06 -13.63
N ILE A 292 11.89 16.11 -13.49
CA ILE A 292 11.09 14.99 -12.96
C ILE A 292 11.14 13.80 -13.91
N LEU A 293 11.01 14.04 -15.23
CA LEU A 293 11.05 12.97 -16.24
C LEU A 293 12.43 12.32 -16.33
N GLN A 294 13.50 13.12 -16.24
CA GLN A 294 14.85 12.60 -16.27
C GLN A 294 15.14 11.74 -15.05
N ALA A 295 14.68 12.17 -13.86
CA ALA A 295 14.77 11.37 -12.65
C ALA A 295 14.00 10.05 -12.79
N ALA A 296 12.77 10.08 -13.34
CA ALA A 296 11.96 8.89 -13.56
C ALA A 296 12.60 7.92 -14.58
N ASN A 297 13.11 8.41 -15.70
CA ASN A 297 13.76 7.61 -16.73
C ASN A 297 15.01 6.90 -16.20
N GLU A 298 15.87 7.62 -15.48
CA GLU A 298 17.11 7.04 -14.93
C GLU A 298 16.81 5.98 -13.89
N LEU A 299 15.88 6.27 -12.96
CA LEU A 299 15.44 5.28 -11.97
C LEU A 299 14.99 3.99 -12.64
N ILE A 300 14.05 4.09 -13.58
CA ILE A 300 13.41 2.90 -14.16
C ILE A 300 14.35 2.16 -15.13
N SER A 301 15.40 2.82 -15.65
CA SER A 301 16.40 2.18 -16.51
C SER A 301 17.16 1.04 -15.83
N ASN A 302 17.16 1.01 -14.49
CA ASN A 302 17.76 -0.06 -13.70
C ASN A 302 16.95 -1.38 -13.67
N ASN A 303 15.74 -1.41 -14.24
CA ASN A 303 14.99 -2.65 -14.47
C ASN A 303 15.42 -3.33 -15.77
N ASN A 304 15.64 -4.65 -15.74
CA ASN A 304 16.23 -5.38 -16.87
C ASN A 304 15.23 -5.77 -17.99
N ASN A 305 13.97 -6.05 -17.63
CA ASN A 305 12.98 -6.63 -18.56
C ASN A 305 11.97 -5.59 -19.07
N ARG A 306 12.46 -4.43 -19.51
CA ARG A 306 11.61 -3.33 -20.04
C ARG A 306 11.41 -3.44 -21.54
N LEU A 307 10.24 -3.01 -22.02
CA LEU A 307 9.99 -2.87 -23.45
C LEU A 307 10.70 -1.65 -24.07
N GLY A 308 11.28 -0.81 -23.25
CA GLY A 308 12.14 0.33 -23.62
C GLY A 308 11.33 1.51 -24.16
N LYS A 309 11.24 2.57 -23.34
CA LYS A 309 10.75 3.89 -23.70
C LYS A 309 11.44 4.94 -22.84
N ASN A 310 11.55 6.16 -23.35
CA ASN A 310 12.11 7.28 -22.64
C ASN A 310 11.13 8.45 -22.71
N LEU A 311 10.69 8.91 -21.54
CA LEU A 311 9.80 10.06 -21.45
C LEU A 311 10.59 11.35 -21.74
N TRP A 312 10.01 12.20 -22.56
CA TRP A 312 10.52 13.53 -22.84
C TRP A 312 9.38 14.55 -22.91
N SER A 313 9.69 15.83 -22.75
CA SER A 313 8.70 16.92 -22.82
C SER A 313 9.28 18.10 -23.56
N GLU A 314 8.45 18.83 -24.27
CA GLU A 314 8.77 20.16 -24.82
C GLU A 314 8.63 21.26 -23.76
N GLY A 315 8.18 20.90 -22.56
CA GLY A 315 7.95 21.82 -21.45
C GLY A 315 9.23 22.33 -20.81
N ASN A 316 9.08 23.14 -19.78
CA ASN A 316 10.17 23.75 -19.03
C ASN A 316 11.02 22.70 -18.31
N GLN A 317 12.31 23.04 -18.09
CA GLN A 317 13.25 22.25 -17.28
C GLN A 317 12.64 21.97 -15.89
N GLY A 318 11.97 22.94 -15.30
CA GLY A 318 11.38 22.87 -13.97
C GLY A 318 12.41 22.94 -12.84
N ASP A 319 11.92 22.93 -11.63
CA ASP A 319 12.77 22.86 -10.44
C ASP A 319 13.48 21.50 -10.35
N PRO A 320 14.70 21.45 -9.80
CA PRO A 320 15.33 20.18 -9.44
C PRO A 320 14.48 19.39 -8.45
N VAL A 321 14.60 18.06 -8.47
CA VAL A 321 13.99 17.19 -7.48
C VAL A 321 14.68 17.42 -6.14
N GLY A 322 13.90 17.88 -5.14
CA GLY A 322 14.43 18.16 -3.81
C GLY A 322 14.69 16.86 -3.03
N ILE A 323 15.86 16.72 -2.44
CA ILE A 323 16.20 15.60 -1.54
C ILE A 323 16.37 16.17 -0.14
N TYR A 324 15.55 15.69 0.81
CA TYR A 324 15.63 16.10 2.20
C TYR A 324 16.06 14.94 3.09
N ALA A 325 17.22 15.09 3.75
CA ALA A 325 17.69 14.16 4.76
C ALA A 325 17.20 14.65 6.13
N ALA A 326 16.15 14.04 6.66
CA ALA A 326 15.63 14.35 7.99
C ALA A 326 16.48 13.65 9.07
N PHE A 327 16.52 14.24 10.28
CA PHE A 327 17.16 13.59 11.43
C PHE A 327 16.36 12.36 11.88
N ASN A 328 15.03 12.52 11.91
CA ASN A 328 14.08 11.47 12.27
C ASN A 328 12.73 11.71 11.58
N GLU A 329 11.75 10.81 11.80
CA GLU A 329 10.41 10.88 11.21
C GLU A 329 9.63 12.14 11.59
N LEU A 330 9.84 12.68 12.79
CA LEU A 330 9.17 13.91 13.21
C LEU A 330 9.72 15.14 12.47
N ASP A 331 11.05 15.20 12.29
CA ASP A 331 11.71 16.24 11.49
C ASP A 331 11.26 16.18 10.03
N GLU A 332 11.13 14.97 9.48
CA GLU A 332 10.58 14.74 8.13
C GLU A 332 9.15 15.31 8.00
N ALA A 333 8.29 14.99 8.96
CA ALA A 333 6.89 15.42 8.97
C ALA A 333 6.74 16.94 9.11
N LEU A 334 7.50 17.56 10.02
CA LEU A 334 7.50 19.01 10.21
C LEU A 334 8.06 19.75 8.99
N PHE A 335 9.09 19.21 8.35
CA PHE A 335 9.60 19.75 7.09
C PHE A 335 8.51 19.74 6.01
N VAL A 336 7.82 18.61 5.79
CA VAL A 336 6.74 18.51 4.80
C VAL A 336 5.65 19.55 5.10
N ALA A 337 5.20 19.65 6.36
CA ALA A 337 4.18 20.63 6.74
C ALA A 337 4.65 22.09 6.47
N SER A 338 5.93 22.40 6.74
CA SER A 338 6.49 23.71 6.45
C SER A 338 6.54 24.03 4.95
N GLN A 339 6.91 23.04 4.13
CA GLN A 339 6.94 23.18 2.68
C GLN A 339 5.56 23.37 2.06
N ILE A 340 4.52 22.76 2.64
CA ILE A 340 3.14 22.98 2.23
C ILE A 340 2.72 24.42 2.54
N LYS A 341 3.07 24.95 3.72
CA LYS A 341 2.81 26.38 4.06
C LYS A 341 3.48 27.31 3.09
N THR A 342 4.76 27.09 2.80
CA THR A 342 5.49 27.89 1.80
C THR A 342 4.81 27.83 0.42
N TRP A 343 4.35 26.63 -0.01
CA TRP A 343 3.62 26.48 -1.27
C TRP A 343 2.35 27.34 -1.31
N ILE A 344 1.62 27.41 -0.20
CA ILE A 344 0.41 28.25 -0.09
C ILE A 344 0.75 29.74 -0.08
N GLU A 345 1.82 30.14 0.63
CA GLU A 345 2.32 31.52 0.66
C GLU A 345 2.77 31.99 -0.73
N ASP A 346 3.33 31.10 -1.53
CA ASP A 346 3.72 31.33 -2.94
C ASP A 346 2.52 31.34 -3.92
N GLY A 347 1.28 31.22 -3.41
CA GLY A 347 0.04 31.30 -4.20
C GLY A 347 -0.49 29.95 -4.70
N GLY A 348 0.08 28.84 -4.29
CA GLY A 348 -0.44 27.48 -4.54
C GLY A 348 -1.66 27.17 -3.68
N LYS A 349 -2.28 26.00 -3.95
CA LYS A 349 -3.48 25.55 -3.22
C LYS A 349 -3.18 24.27 -2.45
N LEU A 350 -3.96 24.00 -1.38
CA LEU A 350 -3.86 22.75 -0.62
C LEU A 350 -4.09 21.52 -1.50
N ASN A 351 -5.08 21.57 -2.39
CA ASN A 351 -5.40 20.49 -3.33
C ASN A 351 -4.31 20.20 -4.36
N ASP A 352 -3.32 21.11 -4.49
CA ASP A 352 -2.16 20.89 -5.36
C ASP A 352 -1.15 19.90 -4.73
N CYS A 353 -1.24 19.69 -3.41
CA CYS A 353 -0.26 18.96 -2.63
C CYS A 353 -0.69 17.52 -2.38
N ALA A 354 0.20 16.57 -2.67
CA ALA A 354 0.05 15.17 -2.28
C ALA A 354 1.27 14.68 -1.49
N ILE A 355 1.00 13.89 -0.45
CA ILE A 355 2.01 13.20 0.36
C ILE A 355 1.86 11.70 0.08
N LEU A 356 2.92 11.12 -0.50
CA LEU A 356 2.96 9.72 -0.92
C LEU A 356 3.90 8.92 -0.03
N TYR A 357 3.44 7.78 0.45
CA TYR A 357 4.21 6.88 1.29
C TYR A 357 4.03 5.41 0.87
N ARG A 358 4.96 4.55 1.29
CA ARG A 358 4.92 3.12 0.94
C ARG A 358 3.88 2.35 1.74
N SER A 359 3.80 2.61 3.02
CA SER A 359 2.92 1.92 3.97
C SER A 359 2.05 2.90 4.75
N ASN A 360 0.83 2.46 5.06
CA ASN A 360 -0.09 3.23 5.89
C ASN A 360 0.41 3.49 7.32
N SER A 361 1.33 2.68 7.84
CA SER A 361 1.96 2.92 9.15
C SER A 361 2.69 4.26 9.21
N GLN A 362 3.24 4.73 8.09
CA GLN A 362 3.95 6.01 7.99
C GLN A 362 3.04 7.24 8.14
N SER A 363 1.71 7.11 8.02
CA SER A 363 0.81 8.27 7.99
C SER A 363 0.68 8.98 9.33
N ARG A 364 0.81 8.27 10.47
CA ARG A 364 0.56 8.81 11.81
C ARG A 364 1.34 10.09 12.10
N VAL A 365 2.65 10.03 11.97
CA VAL A 365 3.52 11.18 12.31
C VAL A 365 3.25 12.38 11.40
N ILE A 366 2.90 12.11 10.13
CA ILE A 366 2.49 13.15 9.17
C ILE A 366 1.13 13.74 9.56
N GLU A 367 0.15 12.88 9.91
CA GLU A 367 -1.17 13.32 10.37
C GLU A 367 -1.04 14.27 11.57
N GLU A 368 -0.27 13.88 12.60
CA GLU A 368 0.02 14.71 13.78
C GLU A 368 0.68 16.06 13.41
N ALA A 369 1.65 16.05 12.50
CA ALA A 369 2.34 17.27 12.07
C ALA A 369 1.40 18.21 11.30
N LEU A 370 0.51 17.69 10.46
CA LEU A 370 -0.48 18.47 9.72
C LEU A 370 -1.53 19.07 10.67
N ILE A 371 -2.02 18.29 11.65
CA ILE A 371 -2.95 18.76 12.69
C ILE A 371 -2.31 19.90 13.49
N ARG A 372 -1.11 19.71 14.03
CA ARG A 372 -0.37 20.78 14.78
C ARG A 372 -0.15 22.03 13.93
N SER A 373 0.00 21.86 12.62
CA SER A 373 0.20 22.95 11.67
C SER A 373 -1.11 23.56 11.18
N GLN A 374 -2.27 23.05 11.59
CA GLN A 374 -3.61 23.44 11.15
C GLN A 374 -3.79 23.34 9.63
N ILE A 375 -3.21 22.30 9.02
CA ILE A 375 -3.31 22.02 7.59
C ILE A 375 -4.38 20.94 7.39
N PRO A 376 -5.52 21.25 6.72
CA PRO A 376 -6.53 20.25 6.41
C PRO A 376 -5.97 19.18 5.48
N TYR A 377 -6.25 17.92 5.77
CA TYR A 377 -5.83 16.80 4.95
C TYR A 377 -6.93 15.74 4.80
N ARG A 378 -6.77 14.88 3.81
CA ARG A 378 -7.61 13.70 3.58
C ARG A 378 -6.75 12.51 3.22
N ILE A 379 -7.08 11.34 3.77
CA ILE A 379 -6.46 10.08 3.39
C ILE A 379 -7.27 9.45 2.27
N TYR A 380 -6.70 9.40 1.07
CA TYR A 380 -7.34 8.84 -0.11
C TYR A 380 -7.39 7.31 -0.02
N GLY A 381 -8.63 6.77 -0.01
CA GLY A 381 -8.86 5.33 0.03
C GLY A 381 -8.50 4.66 1.36
N GLY A 382 -8.32 5.42 2.44
CA GLY A 382 -7.93 4.91 3.75
C GLY A 382 -8.63 5.57 4.92
N MET A 383 -8.41 4.99 6.12
CA MET A 383 -8.82 5.55 7.40
C MET A 383 -7.62 6.19 8.10
N ARG A 384 -7.88 7.18 8.96
CA ARG A 384 -6.88 7.73 9.89
C ARG A 384 -6.26 6.63 10.73
N PHE A 385 -5.07 6.88 11.25
CA PHE A 385 -4.33 5.88 12.02
C PHE A 385 -5.14 5.32 13.19
N PHE A 386 -5.68 6.16 14.06
CA PHE A 386 -6.46 5.72 15.22
C PHE A 386 -7.87 5.20 14.88
N GLU A 387 -8.34 5.36 13.65
CA GLU A 387 -9.61 4.80 13.19
C GLU A 387 -9.49 3.39 12.61
N ARG A 388 -8.27 2.91 12.33
CA ARG A 388 -8.04 1.58 11.75
C ARG A 388 -8.50 0.47 12.69
N GLN A 389 -9.03 -0.59 12.10
CA GLN A 389 -9.64 -1.70 12.86
C GLN A 389 -8.68 -2.31 13.88
N GLU A 390 -7.46 -2.66 13.45
CA GLU A 390 -6.44 -3.28 14.30
C GLU A 390 -5.99 -2.36 15.44
N ILE A 391 -5.94 -1.05 15.18
CA ILE A 391 -5.61 -0.04 16.19
C ILE A 391 -6.75 0.08 17.21
N LYS A 392 -7.99 0.21 16.74
CA LYS A 392 -9.17 0.23 17.63
C LYS A 392 -9.28 -1.03 18.48
N ASP A 393 -8.91 -2.19 17.93
CA ASP A 393 -8.91 -3.45 18.68
C ASP A 393 -7.85 -3.45 19.78
N ALA A 394 -6.63 -2.99 19.49
CA ALA A 394 -5.56 -2.85 20.49
C ALA A 394 -5.91 -1.83 21.57
N LEU A 395 -6.39 -0.63 21.17
CA LEU A 395 -6.84 0.40 22.11
C LEU A 395 -7.99 -0.08 23.00
N ALA A 396 -8.91 -0.90 22.49
CA ALA A 396 -10.00 -1.44 23.29
C ALA A 396 -9.49 -2.41 24.37
N TYR A 397 -8.43 -3.19 24.11
CA TYR A 397 -7.78 -3.97 25.17
C TYR A 397 -7.17 -3.06 26.24
N LEU A 398 -6.42 -2.03 25.82
CA LEU A 398 -5.82 -1.05 26.74
C LEU A 398 -6.89 -0.32 27.56
N ARG A 399 -8.01 0.09 26.94
CA ARG A 399 -9.16 0.71 27.61
C ARG A 399 -9.76 -0.22 28.65
N LEU A 400 -9.93 -1.50 28.33
CA LEU A 400 -10.50 -2.47 29.25
C LEU A 400 -9.55 -2.79 30.43
N ILE A 401 -8.24 -2.72 30.20
CA ILE A 401 -7.22 -2.79 31.28
C ILE A 401 -7.30 -1.57 32.19
N ALA A 402 -7.43 -0.38 31.63
CA ALA A 402 -7.56 0.85 32.39
C ALA A 402 -8.90 0.96 33.14
N ASN A 403 -9.99 0.52 32.51
CA ASN A 403 -11.34 0.62 33.04
C ASN A 403 -12.19 -0.61 32.68
N ARG A 404 -12.47 -1.46 33.65
CA ARG A 404 -13.34 -2.66 33.53
C ARG A 404 -14.81 -2.33 33.21
N GLN A 405 -15.22 -1.07 33.41
CA GLN A 405 -16.62 -0.65 33.20
C GLN A 405 -16.86 -0.16 31.76
N ASP A 406 -15.86 -0.25 30.88
CA ASP A 406 -16.00 0.12 29.48
C ASP A 406 -16.66 -1.00 28.68
N ASP A 407 -18.01 -0.94 28.61
CA ASP A 407 -18.82 -1.94 27.89
C ASP A 407 -18.53 -1.94 26.39
N ALA A 408 -18.21 -0.79 25.78
CA ALA A 408 -17.89 -0.71 24.36
C ALA A 408 -16.56 -1.41 24.05
N ALA A 409 -15.54 -1.20 24.89
CA ALA A 409 -14.27 -1.92 24.77
C ALA A 409 -14.45 -3.42 25.02
N PHE A 410 -15.28 -3.80 26.02
CA PHE A 410 -15.59 -5.19 26.32
C PHE A 410 -16.21 -5.90 25.11
N GLU A 411 -17.30 -5.36 24.53
CA GLU A 411 -17.95 -5.95 23.36
C GLU A 411 -17.01 -6.10 22.16
N ARG A 412 -16.12 -5.14 21.97
CA ARG A 412 -15.19 -5.15 20.86
C ARG A 412 -14.16 -6.30 20.96
N VAL A 413 -13.60 -6.53 22.16
CA VAL A 413 -12.46 -7.46 22.31
C VAL A 413 -12.83 -8.84 22.81
N ILE A 414 -14.02 -9.04 23.32
CA ILE A 414 -14.44 -10.33 23.93
C ILE A 414 -14.25 -11.53 22.98
N ASN A 415 -14.46 -11.31 21.69
CA ASN A 415 -14.30 -12.33 20.65
C ASN A 415 -13.29 -11.93 19.55
N THR A 416 -12.39 -11.02 19.84
CA THR A 416 -11.28 -10.58 18.97
C THR A 416 -9.97 -10.71 19.74
N PRO A 417 -9.11 -11.71 19.45
CA PRO A 417 -9.27 -12.84 18.52
C PRO A 417 -10.48 -13.76 18.84
N PRO A 418 -10.92 -14.58 17.87
CA PRO A 418 -12.06 -15.47 18.04
C PRO A 418 -11.88 -16.44 19.24
N ARG A 419 -12.81 -16.40 20.20
CA ARG A 419 -12.81 -17.26 21.42
C ARG A 419 -13.99 -18.21 21.49
N GLY A 420 -14.83 -18.23 20.46
CA GLY A 420 -16.03 -19.06 20.44
C GLY A 420 -17.17 -18.52 21.29
N ILE A 421 -17.16 -17.23 21.62
CA ILE A 421 -18.24 -16.55 22.32
C ILE A 421 -19.21 -16.02 21.26
N GLY A 422 -20.37 -16.64 21.13
CA GLY A 422 -21.36 -16.28 20.12
C GLY A 422 -22.36 -15.23 20.60
N ASP A 423 -23.14 -14.69 19.65
CA ASP A 423 -24.13 -13.63 19.87
C ASP A 423 -25.16 -13.98 20.99
N ARG A 424 -25.61 -15.24 21.10
CA ARG A 424 -26.51 -15.67 22.17
C ARG A 424 -25.93 -15.45 23.57
N THR A 425 -24.63 -15.65 23.72
CA THR A 425 -23.91 -15.39 24.98
C THR A 425 -23.88 -13.91 25.29
N LEU A 426 -23.55 -13.10 24.29
CA LEU A 426 -23.54 -11.62 24.39
C LEU A 426 -24.96 -11.11 24.74
N ASP A 427 -26.00 -11.61 24.07
CA ASP A 427 -27.37 -11.20 24.36
C ASP A 427 -27.81 -11.58 25.79
N THR A 428 -27.36 -12.72 26.31
CA THR A 428 -27.57 -13.09 27.72
C THR A 428 -26.90 -12.07 28.65
N LEU A 429 -25.68 -11.67 28.36
CA LEU A 429 -24.97 -10.66 29.17
C LEU A 429 -25.64 -9.29 29.08
N ARG A 430 -26.02 -8.83 27.86
CA ARG A 430 -26.74 -7.56 27.63
C ARG A 430 -28.10 -7.54 28.38
N ASN A 431 -28.80 -8.65 28.42
CA ASN A 431 -30.04 -8.75 29.17
C ASN A 431 -29.79 -8.62 30.69
N LEU A 432 -28.77 -9.29 31.23
CA LEU A 432 -28.38 -9.15 32.64
C LEU A 432 -27.93 -7.71 32.97
N THR A 433 -27.21 -7.05 32.06
CA THR A 433 -26.82 -5.63 32.19
C THR A 433 -28.05 -4.74 32.34
N ARG A 434 -29.10 -4.96 31.52
CA ARG A 434 -30.36 -4.18 31.57
C ARG A 434 -31.18 -4.53 32.81
N GLU A 435 -31.27 -5.79 33.15
CA GLU A 435 -32.07 -6.27 34.27
C GLU A 435 -31.52 -5.77 35.61
N HIS A 436 -30.20 -5.76 35.77
CA HIS A 436 -29.54 -5.44 37.05
C HIS A 436 -28.89 -4.04 37.09
N GLN A 437 -28.96 -3.27 35.99
CA GLN A 437 -28.32 -1.96 35.87
C GLN A 437 -26.80 -2.01 36.19
N ILE A 438 -26.10 -3.02 35.66
CA ILE A 438 -24.67 -3.28 35.87
C ILE A 438 -23.93 -3.32 34.53
N THR A 439 -22.59 -3.22 34.58
CA THR A 439 -21.75 -3.29 33.39
C THR A 439 -21.65 -4.73 32.84
N LEU A 440 -21.20 -4.87 31.60
CA LEU A 440 -20.98 -6.19 30.98
C LEU A 440 -19.96 -7.03 31.74
N TRP A 441 -18.92 -6.39 32.29
CA TRP A 441 -17.96 -7.06 33.17
C TRP A 441 -18.63 -7.65 34.42
N GLN A 442 -19.45 -6.87 35.08
CA GLN A 442 -20.21 -7.31 36.26
C GLN A 442 -21.28 -8.34 35.91
N ALA A 443 -21.95 -8.15 34.77
CA ALA A 443 -22.93 -9.11 34.25
C ALA A 443 -22.27 -10.46 33.93
N THR A 444 -21.03 -10.46 33.41
CA THR A 444 -20.29 -11.71 33.19
C THR A 444 -19.96 -12.42 34.47
N ASN A 445 -19.50 -11.72 35.52
CA ASN A 445 -19.27 -12.28 36.84
C ASN A 445 -20.58 -12.90 37.42
N LEU A 446 -21.68 -12.16 37.33
CA LEU A 446 -22.98 -12.61 37.82
C LEU A 446 -23.49 -13.86 37.06
N ALA A 447 -23.31 -13.88 35.73
CA ALA A 447 -23.70 -15.01 34.88
C ALA A 447 -22.89 -16.27 35.18
N LEU A 448 -21.58 -16.13 35.46
CA LEU A 448 -20.70 -17.21 35.86
C LEU A 448 -21.08 -17.77 37.26
N GLN A 449 -21.32 -16.89 38.25
CA GLN A 449 -21.72 -17.26 39.61
C GLN A 449 -23.06 -17.97 39.64
N LYS A 450 -24.04 -17.51 38.85
CA LYS A 450 -25.38 -18.05 38.79
C LYS A 450 -25.55 -19.22 37.80
N ASN A 451 -24.46 -19.70 37.17
CA ASN A 451 -24.48 -20.77 36.15
C ASN A 451 -25.53 -20.55 35.04
N LYS A 452 -25.73 -19.30 34.62
CA LYS A 452 -26.70 -18.93 33.57
C LYS A 452 -26.20 -19.20 32.14
N LEU A 453 -24.96 -19.70 31.97
CA LEU A 453 -24.31 -19.91 30.67
C LEU A 453 -24.00 -21.38 30.41
N ALA A 454 -24.03 -21.81 29.16
CA ALA A 454 -23.57 -23.13 28.76
C ALA A 454 -22.08 -23.32 29.12
N GLY A 455 -21.68 -24.50 29.58
CA GLY A 455 -20.34 -24.76 30.12
C GLY A 455 -19.19 -24.31 29.23
N ARG A 456 -19.30 -24.48 27.88
CA ARG A 456 -18.30 -24.03 26.94
C ARG A 456 -18.19 -22.50 26.87
N ALA A 457 -19.32 -21.80 26.87
CA ALA A 457 -19.35 -20.34 26.87
C ALA A 457 -18.84 -19.77 28.22
N ALA A 458 -19.25 -20.41 29.34
CA ALA A 458 -18.75 -20.03 30.66
C ALA A 458 -17.23 -20.18 30.76
N THR A 459 -16.65 -21.28 30.28
CA THR A 459 -15.19 -21.49 30.25
C THR A 459 -14.48 -20.45 29.38
N ALA A 460 -15.03 -20.10 28.21
CA ALA A 460 -14.44 -19.10 27.30
C ALA A 460 -14.47 -17.71 27.95
N LEU A 461 -15.56 -17.33 28.59
CA LEU A 461 -15.68 -16.05 29.31
C LEU A 461 -14.75 -16.00 30.53
N LEU A 462 -14.65 -17.07 31.30
CA LEU A 462 -13.72 -17.14 32.44
C LEU A 462 -12.27 -16.89 31.97
N ARG A 463 -11.83 -17.60 30.94
CA ARG A 463 -10.50 -17.43 30.35
C ARG A 463 -10.27 -16.01 29.82
N PHE A 464 -11.29 -15.39 29.21
CA PHE A 464 -11.19 -14.01 28.76
C PHE A 464 -11.02 -13.05 29.94
N MET A 465 -11.79 -13.20 31.00
CA MET A 465 -11.66 -12.36 32.21
C MET A 465 -10.30 -12.54 32.90
N GLU A 466 -9.84 -13.77 32.99
CA GLU A 466 -8.49 -14.09 33.52
C GLU A 466 -7.40 -13.46 32.69
N LEU A 467 -7.51 -13.51 31.33
CA LEU A 467 -6.59 -12.83 30.41
C LEU A 467 -6.51 -11.33 30.71
N ILE A 468 -7.66 -10.64 30.77
CA ILE A 468 -7.67 -9.21 31.03
C ILE A 468 -7.08 -8.88 32.40
N ASN A 469 -7.36 -9.69 33.42
CA ASN A 469 -6.81 -9.51 34.76
C ASN A 469 -5.28 -9.77 34.81
N SER A 470 -4.79 -10.76 34.06
CA SER A 470 -3.34 -11.00 33.97
C SER A 470 -2.63 -9.86 33.22
N LEU A 471 -3.20 -9.41 32.09
CA LEU A 471 -2.66 -8.29 31.33
C LEU A 471 -2.53 -7.03 32.21
N GLN A 472 -3.51 -6.72 33.05
CA GLN A 472 -3.42 -5.58 33.97
C GLN A 472 -2.26 -5.77 34.98
N ARG A 473 -2.23 -6.90 35.69
CA ARG A 473 -1.21 -7.16 36.72
C ARG A 473 0.20 -7.17 36.16
N ASP A 474 0.36 -7.84 35.00
CA ASP A 474 1.67 -8.03 34.41
C ASP A 474 2.23 -6.76 33.78
N THR A 475 1.39 -5.75 33.52
CA THR A 475 1.78 -4.48 32.89
C THR A 475 1.70 -3.27 33.80
N GLU A 476 1.28 -3.41 35.07
CA GLU A 476 1.01 -2.30 35.99
C GLU A 476 2.24 -1.38 36.23
N GLU A 477 3.44 -1.98 36.28
CA GLU A 477 4.69 -1.24 36.50
C GLU A 477 5.47 -0.98 35.19
N MET A 478 4.92 -1.38 34.03
CA MET A 478 5.59 -1.18 32.75
C MET A 478 5.42 0.24 32.23
N PRO A 479 6.44 0.83 31.57
CA PRO A 479 6.24 2.06 30.83
C PRO A 479 5.23 1.84 29.69
N LEU A 480 4.48 2.86 29.31
CA LEU A 480 3.34 2.82 28.39
C LEU A 480 3.62 2.03 27.11
N PHE A 481 4.76 2.24 26.47
CA PHE A 481 5.11 1.52 25.23
C PHE A 481 5.31 0.02 25.45
N ALA A 482 5.93 -0.37 26.58
CA ALA A 482 6.14 -1.76 26.93
C ALA A 482 4.81 -2.44 27.30
N GLN A 483 3.93 -1.73 28.01
CA GLN A 483 2.57 -2.15 28.31
C GLN A 483 1.78 -2.39 27.00
N THR A 484 1.85 -1.44 26.06
CA THR A 484 1.16 -1.55 24.77
C THR A 484 1.66 -2.76 23.96
N ASP A 485 2.97 -2.95 23.82
CA ASP A 485 3.57 -4.09 23.13
C ASP A 485 3.18 -5.42 23.78
N PHE A 486 3.27 -5.49 25.11
CA PHE A 486 2.90 -6.68 25.88
C PHE A 486 1.43 -7.04 25.65
N VAL A 487 0.53 -6.06 25.73
CA VAL A 487 -0.91 -6.27 25.53
C VAL A 487 -1.21 -6.75 24.10
N ILE A 488 -0.63 -6.15 23.08
CA ILE A 488 -0.81 -6.56 21.68
C ILE A 488 -0.39 -8.02 21.47
N LYS A 489 0.73 -8.44 22.03
CA LYS A 489 1.26 -9.79 21.86
C LYS A 489 0.47 -10.82 22.68
N HIS A 490 0.23 -10.55 23.96
CA HIS A 490 -0.39 -11.52 24.87
C HIS A 490 -1.93 -11.58 24.79
N SER A 491 -2.59 -10.56 24.23
CA SER A 491 -4.01 -10.65 23.86
C SER A 491 -4.30 -11.63 22.73
N GLY A 492 -3.27 -11.97 21.93
CA GLY A 492 -3.36 -12.79 20.74
C GLY A 492 -3.66 -11.99 19.45
N LEU A 493 -3.76 -10.66 19.51
CA LEU A 493 -4.00 -9.82 18.33
C LEU A 493 -2.87 -9.93 17.32
N TYR A 494 -1.62 -9.86 17.80
CA TYR A 494 -0.44 -9.97 16.93
C TYR A 494 -0.45 -11.26 16.12
N GLU A 495 -0.65 -12.40 16.80
CA GLU A 495 -0.69 -13.71 16.14
C GLU A 495 -1.90 -13.85 15.22
N MET A 496 -3.05 -13.29 15.58
CA MET A 496 -4.23 -13.27 14.71
C MET A 496 -3.96 -12.58 13.38
N TYR A 497 -3.35 -11.41 13.40
CA TYR A 497 -3.05 -10.66 12.18
C TYR A 497 -1.84 -11.22 11.43
N LYS A 498 -0.86 -11.80 12.11
CA LYS A 498 0.27 -12.51 11.48
C LYS A 498 -0.17 -13.73 10.67
N GLN A 499 -1.26 -14.39 11.08
CA GLN A 499 -1.86 -15.49 10.33
C GLN A 499 -2.67 -15.04 9.11
N GLU A 500 -2.96 -13.75 8.97
CA GLU A 500 -3.54 -13.22 7.74
C GLU A 500 -2.46 -13.21 6.64
N LYS A 501 -2.60 -14.09 5.64
CA LYS A 501 -1.66 -14.13 4.51
C LYS A 501 -1.87 -12.93 3.58
N GLY A 502 -0.77 -12.48 2.97
CA GLY A 502 -0.72 -11.38 2.02
C GLY A 502 -0.50 -10.01 2.68
N GLU A 503 -0.33 -9.00 1.86
CA GLU A 503 0.01 -7.62 2.25
C GLU A 503 -0.90 -7.03 3.32
N LYS A 504 -2.18 -7.46 3.37
CA LYS A 504 -3.14 -6.93 4.36
C LYS A 504 -2.80 -7.30 5.80
N GLY A 505 -2.34 -8.53 6.05
CA GLY A 505 -1.91 -8.95 7.39
C GLY A 505 -0.64 -8.23 7.82
N GLU A 506 0.28 -8.03 6.89
CA GLU A 506 1.53 -7.32 7.09
C GLU A 506 1.31 -5.86 7.46
N VAL A 507 0.48 -5.15 6.68
CA VAL A 507 0.11 -3.76 6.97
C VAL A 507 -0.53 -3.61 8.36
N ARG A 508 -1.33 -4.58 8.79
CA ARG A 508 -1.93 -4.53 10.13
C ARG A 508 -0.91 -4.75 11.23
N ILE A 509 0.07 -5.62 11.01
CA ILE A 509 1.18 -5.80 11.95
C ILE A 509 2.00 -4.52 12.04
N GLU A 510 2.38 -3.92 10.90
CA GLU A 510 3.08 -2.63 10.86
C GLU A 510 2.30 -1.54 11.62
N ASN A 511 0.98 -1.48 11.46
CA ASN A 511 0.14 -0.52 12.19
C ASN A 511 0.15 -0.78 13.71
N LEU A 512 0.12 -2.05 14.15
CA LEU A 512 0.22 -2.37 15.58
C LEU A 512 1.58 -2.01 16.18
N GLU A 513 2.64 -2.22 15.44
CA GLU A 513 4.00 -1.85 15.82
C GLU A 513 4.17 -0.33 15.85
N GLU A 514 3.53 0.39 14.93
CA GLU A 514 3.46 1.86 14.96
C GLU A 514 2.66 2.38 16.15
N LEU A 515 1.65 1.66 16.63
CA LEU A 515 0.96 2.02 17.88
C LEU A 515 1.90 1.95 19.10
N VAL A 516 2.83 0.98 19.12
CA VAL A 516 3.86 0.89 20.17
C VAL A 516 4.82 2.08 20.08
N SER A 517 5.17 2.52 18.87
CA SER A 517 5.98 3.72 18.65
C SER A 517 5.26 4.98 19.13
N ALA A 518 3.97 5.13 18.80
CA ALA A 518 3.12 6.22 19.26
C ALA A 518 3.06 6.27 20.80
N ALA A 519 2.88 5.14 21.46
CA ALA A 519 2.87 5.04 22.92
C ALA A 519 4.21 5.40 23.56
N ARG A 520 5.33 5.20 22.88
CA ARG A 520 6.68 5.59 23.36
C ARG A 520 6.94 7.07 23.22
N GLU A 521 6.44 7.68 22.14
CA GLU A 521 6.62 9.11 21.86
C GLU A 521 5.65 9.98 22.62
N PHE A 522 4.60 9.39 23.15
CA PHE A 522 3.58 10.14 23.88
C PHE A 522 4.18 10.83 25.10
N ILE A 523 3.99 12.14 25.15
CA ILE A 523 4.34 12.99 26.30
C ILE A 523 3.03 13.38 26.96
N LYS A 524 2.88 12.98 28.22
CA LYS A 524 1.69 13.31 29.02
C LYS A 524 1.57 14.84 29.15
N PRO A 525 0.44 15.44 28.71
CA PRO A 525 0.21 16.88 28.87
C PRO A 525 0.11 17.30 30.34
N GLU A 526 0.50 18.54 30.64
CA GLU A 526 0.40 19.07 32.00
C GLU A 526 -1.05 19.09 32.52
N GLU A 527 -2.02 19.34 31.62
CA GLU A 527 -3.45 19.32 31.98
C GLU A 527 -3.96 17.94 32.39
N ALA A 528 -3.20 16.89 32.16
CA ALA A 528 -3.56 15.50 32.48
C ALA A 528 -2.81 14.96 33.71
N GLU A 529 -2.22 15.84 34.58
CA GLU A 529 -1.42 15.42 35.76
C GLU A 529 -2.12 14.37 36.63
N ASP A 530 -3.43 14.48 36.82
CA ASP A 530 -4.23 13.58 37.65
C ASP A 530 -4.55 12.23 36.98
N MET A 531 -4.21 12.05 35.70
CA MET A 531 -4.46 10.80 34.95
C MET A 531 -3.24 9.89 34.99
N THR A 532 -3.46 8.58 34.86
CA THR A 532 -2.35 7.67 34.54
C THR A 532 -1.85 7.94 33.11
N GLU A 533 -0.59 7.59 32.82
CA GLU A 533 -0.02 7.77 31.49
C GLU A 533 -0.86 7.04 30.42
N LEU A 534 -1.31 5.80 30.72
CA LEU A 534 -2.21 5.03 29.87
C LEU A 534 -3.53 5.76 29.62
N THR A 535 -4.18 6.31 30.67
CA THR A 535 -5.46 7.00 30.49
C THR A 535 -5.30 8.27 29.66
N ALA A 536 -4.21 9.02 29.88
CA ALA A 536 -3.91 10.22 29.11
C ALA A 536 -3.66 9.86 27.61
N PHE A 537 -2.92 8.80 27.33
CA PHE A 537 -2.71 8.29 25.95
C PHE A 537 -4.02 7.86 25.29
N LEU A 538 -4.86 7.12 25.98
CA LEU A 538 -6.17 6.69 25.45
C LEU A 538 -7.09 7.87 25.16
N THR A 539 -7.04 8.90 25.99
CA THR A 539 -7.78 10.15 25.77
C THR A 539 -7.27 10.87 24.52
N HIS A 540 -5.94 11.01 24.38
CA HIS A 540 -5.31 11.58 23.19
C HIS A 540 -5.70 10.82 21.91
N ALA A 541 -5.58 9.50 21.91
CA ALA A 541 -5.98 8.66 20.76
C ALA A 541 -7.46 8.82 20.40
N SER A 542 -8.33 8.96 21.40
CA SER A 542 -9.77 9.18 21.19
C SER A 542 -10.09 10.56 20.61
N LEU A 543 -9.37 11.60 21.04
CA LEU A 543 -9.52 12.96 20.51
C LEU A 543 -9.06 13.03 19.06
N GLU A 544 -7.90 12.46 18.74
CA GLU A 544 -7.39 12.42 17.36
C GLU A 544 -8.29 11.60 16.44
N ALA A 545 -8.85 10.48 16.90
CA ALA A 545 -9.83 9.73 16.14
C ALA A 545 -11.15 10.50 15.92
N GLY A 546 -11.49 11.43 16.82
CA GLY A 546 -12.71 12.23 16.76
C GLY A 546 -12.61 13.47 15.85
N GLU A 547 -11.41 13.88 15.44
CA GLU A 547 -11.27 14.98 14.49
C GLU A 547 -11.80 14.57 13.11
N GLU A 548 -12.52 15.45 12.41
CA GLU A 548 -13.07 15.15 11.10
C GLU A 548 -12.00 15.31 10.02
N GLN A 549 -11.95 14.36 9.07
CA GLN A 549 -11.25 14.57 7.80
C GLN A 549 -11.90 15.74 7.05
N ALA A 550 -11.12 16.44 6.22
CA ALA A 550 -11.66 17.51 5.38
C ALA A 550 -12.94 17.06 4.65
N ALA A 551 -13.98 17.87 4.73
CA ALA A 551 -15.25 17.58 4.04
C ALA A 551 -15.04 17.35 2.53
N PRO A 552 -15.89 16.60 1.82
CA PRO A 552 -15.70 16.25 0.41
C PRO A 552 -15.40 17.43 -0.53
N HIS A 553 -15.84 18.64 -0.17
CA HIS A 553 -15.64 19.86 -0.96
C HIS A 553 -14.63 20.85 -0.35
N GLN A 554 -14.03 20.51 0.78
CA GLN A 554 -13.02 21.35 1.42
C GLN A 554 -11.66 21.15 0.75
N ALA A 555 -10.98 22.28 0.47
CA ALA A 555 -9.59 22.24 0.00
C ALA A 555 -8.68 21.62 1.07
N CYS A 556 -7.92 20.59 0.71
CA CYS A 556 -7.09 19.84 1.63
C CYS A 556 -5.90 19.20 0.91
N VAL A 557 -4.89 18.81 1.68
CA VAL A 557 -3.76 18.00 1.22
C VAL A 557 -4.22 16.55 1.08
N GLU A 558 -3.86 15.90 -0.02
CA GLU A 558 -4.15 14.47 -0.23
C GLU A 558 -2.98 13.61 0.29
N MET A 559 -3.30 12.67 1.17
CA MET A 559 -2.36 11.69 1.69
C MET A 559 -2.72 10.30 1.17
N MET A 560 -1.75 9.54 0.68
CA MET A 560 -2.03 8.21 0.14
C MET A 560 -0.80 7.33 0.01
N THR A 561 -1.04 6.02 -0.11
CA THR A 561 0.05 5.12 -0.49
C THR A 561 0.45 5.34 -1.95
N LEU A 562 1.68 5.01 -2.29
CA LEU A 562 2.19 5.06 -3.68
C LEU A 562 1.32 4.24 -4.64
N HIS A 563 0.76 3.10 -4.20
CA HIS A 563 -0.17 2.30 -5.01
C HIS A 563 -1.49 3.04 -5.32
N SER A 564 -2.04 3.73 -4.32
CA SER A 564 -3.28 4.50 -4.48
C SER A 564 -3.09 5.75 -5.35
N ALA A 565 -1.85 6.22 -5.51
CA ALA A 565 -1.53 7.37 -6.34
C ALA A 565 -1.53 7.06 -7.86
N LYS A 566 -1.59 5.78 -8.25
CA LYS A 566 -1.67 5.40 -9.67
C LYS A 566 -2.92 6.00 -10.32
N GLY A 567 -2.74 6.65 -11.47
CA GLY A 567 -3.82 7.35 -12.19
C GLY A 567 -4.06 8.78 -11.75
N LEU A 568 -3.54 9.20 -10.58
CA LEU A 568 -3.66 10.58 -10.09
C LEU A 568 -2.47 11.45 -10.52
N GLU A 569 -2.56 12.78 -10.30
CA GLU A 569 -1.49 13.72 -10.63
C GLU A 569 -1.67 15.03 -9.86
N PHE A 570 -0.55 15.59 -9.37
CA PHE A 570 -0.56 16.76 -8.49
C PHE A 570 0.56 17.75 -8.87
N PRO A 571 0.32 19.07 -8.78
CA PRO A 571 1.36 20.08 -8.98
C PRO A 571 2.57 19.88 -8.06
N ARG A 572 2.32 19.55 -6.78
CA ARG A 572 3.34 19.39 -5.75
C ARG A 572 3.25 18.00 -5.10
N VAL A 573 4.32 17.22 -5.14
CA VAL A 573 4.37 15.88 -4.55
C VAL A 573 5.50 15.77 -3.54
N PHE A 574 5.21 15.16 -2.41
CA PHE A 574 6.17 14.73 -1.40
C PHE A 574 6.17 13.20 -1.33
N MET A 575 7.31 12.59 -1.60
CA MET A 575 7.53 11.14 -1.38
C MET A 575 8.34 10.99 -0.10
N ILE A 576 7.75 10.44 0.94
CA ILE A 576 8.35 10.35 2.27
C ILE A 576 8.82 8.94 2.60
N GLY A 577 9.80 8.83 3.51
CA GLY A 577 10.30 7.55 4.01
C GLY A 577 10.98 6.71 2.92
N VAL A 578 11.71 7.36 2.02
CA VAL A 578 12.44 6.68 0.93
C VAL A 578 13.78 6.16 1.47
N GLU A 579 13.71 5.04 2.20
CA GLU A 579 14.80 4.45 3.00
C GLU A 579 14.99 2.96 2.69
N GLU A 580 16.22 2.47 2.73
CA GLU A 580 16.49 1.03 2.63
C GLU A 580 15.76 0.26 3.73
N GLY A 581 15.05 -0.79 3.34
CA GLY A 581 14.26 -1.62 4.25
C GLY A 581 12.82 -1.15 4.49
N LEU A 582 12.51 0.12 4.21
CA LEU A 582 11.17 0.68 4.23
C LEU A 582 10.62 0.84 2.80
N PHE A 583 11.40 1.48 1.94
CA PHE A 583 11.11 1.62 0.51
C PHE A 583 12.41 1.69 -0.31
N PRO A 584 12.85 0.58 -0.93
CA PRO A 584 12.20 -0.74 -1.02
C PRO A 584 12.15 -1.47 0.32
N SER A 585 11.08 -2.28 0.53
CA SER A 585 10.92 -3.07 1.74
C SER A 585 11.95 -4.22 1.82
N PHE A 586 12.35 -4.66 3.01
CA PHE A 586 13.29 -5.78 3.18
C PHE A 586 12.85 -7.04 2.44
N ARG A 587 11.55 -7.32 2.39
CA ARG A 587 10.99 -8.49 1.71
C ARG A 587 11.17 -8.47 0.20
N SER A 588 11.33 -7.30 -0.39
CA SER A 588 11.57 -7.19 -1.83
C SER A 588 12.91 -7.77 -2.28
N PHE A 589 13.81 -8.08 -1.33
CA PHE A 589 15.08 -8.73 -1.63
C PHE A 589 15.02 -10.26 -1.60
N GLU A 590 13.97 -10.83 -1.00
CA GLU A 590 13.83 -12.29 -0.83
C GLU A 590 13.18 -12.95 -2.05
N GLU A 591 12.40 -12.23 -2.84
CA GLU A 591 11.65 -12.74 -3.99
C GLU A 591 12.18 -12.14 -5.30
N ALA A 592 12.44 -12.98 -6.28
CA ALA A 592 12.90 -12.55 -7.61
C ALA A 592 11.86 -11.64 -8.29
N GLY A 593 12.30 -10.50 -8.84
CA GLY A 593 11.46 -9.54 -9.56
C GLY A 593 10.73 -8.53 -8.66
N ARG A 594 10.69 -8.73 -7.34
CA ARG A 594 9.97 -7.84 -6.42
C ARG A 594 10.64 -6.48 -6.24
N LEU A 595 11.97 -6.43 -6.28
CA LEU A 595 12.70 -5.17 -6.30
C LEU A 595 12.40 -4.35 -7.55
N GLU A 596 12.22 -4.99 -8.71
CA GLU A 596 11.82 -4.31 -9.93
C GLU A 596 10.41 -3.75 -9.83
N GLU A 597 9.49 -4.44 -9.15
CA GLU A 597 8.13 -3.94 -8.86
C GLU A 597 8.17 -2.73 -7.91
N GLU A 598 8.96 -2.77 -6.83
CA GLU A 598 9.17 -1.62 -5.94
C GLU A 598 9.78 -0.41 -6.71
N ARG A 599 10.68 -0.66 -7.67
CA ARG A 599 11.23 0.41 -8.51
C ARG A 599 10.18 1.00 -9.45
N ARG A 600 9.28 0.18 -10.02
CA ARG A 600 8.10 0.68 -10.75
C ARG A 600 7.18 1.50 -9.87
N LEU A 601 7.03 1.11 -8.61
CA LEU A 601 6.24 1.87 -7.64
C LEU A 601 6.89 3.24 -7.35
N ALA A 602 8.22 3.32 -7.23
CA ALA A 602 8.92 4.58 -7.11
C ALA A 602 8.78 5.44 -8.39
N TYR A 603 8.90 4.85 -9.57
CA TYR A 603 8.62 5.50 -10.85
C TYR A 603 7.19 6.05 -10.92
N VAL A 604 6.18 5.27 -10.46
CA VAL A 604 4.81 5.76 -10.36
C VAL A 604 4.76 6.99 -9.47
N GLY A 605 5.35 6.96 -8.26
CA GLY A 605 5.36 8.09 -7.34
C GLY A 605 5.97 9.36 -7.95
N ILE A 606 7.16 9.25 -8.54
CA ILE A 606 7.86 10.37 -9.22
C ILE A 606 6.98 10.98 -10.32
N THR A 607 6.38 10.14 -11.14
CA THR A 607 5.56 10.58 -12.29
C THR A 607 4.17 11.12 -11.90
N ARG A 608 3.84 11.18 -10.60
CA ARG A 608 2.62 11.89 -10.14
C ARG A 608 2.83 13.38 -10.06
N ALA A 609 4.07 13.84 -9.93
CA ALA A 609 4.39 15.26 -9.84
C ALA A 609 4.31 15.95 -11.20
N LYS A 610 3.63 17.11 -11.24
CA LYS A 610 3.57 17.98 -12.42
C LYS A 610 4.70 19.00 -12.42
N GLN A 611 4.87 19.71 -11.31
CA GLN A 611 5.75 20.88 -11.22
C GLN A 611 6.91 20.66 -10.26
N LYS A 612 6.64 20.13 -9.06
CA LYS A 612 7.64 20.06 -8.01
C LYS A 612 7.57 18.74 -7.27
N LEU A 613 8.71 18.07 -7.13
CA LEU A 613 8.87 16.82 -6.39
C LEU A 613 9.88 17.02 -5.28
N THR A 614 9.53 16.53 -4.09
CA THR A 614 10.48 16.37 -2.98
C THR A 614 10.45 14.94 -2.51
N ILE A 615 11.63 14.35 -2.35
CA ILE A 615 11.85 13.01 -1.80
C ILE A 615 12.53 13.19 -0.46
N SER A 616 12.04 12.53 0.58
CA SER A 616 12.63 12.61 1.92
C SER A 616 12.91 11.23 2.50
N TYR A 617 13.90 11.19 3.40
CA TYR A 617 14.24 10.04 4.19
C TYR A 617 14.73 10.50 5.57
N ALA A 618 14.57 9.64 6.61
CA ALA A 618 15.06 9.91 7.95
C ALA A 618 16.34 9.11 8.24
N GLU A 619 17.36 9.75 8.83
CA GLU A 619 18.62 9.11 9.24
C GLU A 619 18.42 8.13 10.40
N SER A 620 17.44 8.39 11.27
CA SER A 620 16.93 7.45 12.26
C SER A 620 15.41 7.45 12.23
N ARG A 621 14.83 6.28 12.40
CA ARG A 621 13.38 6.10 12.47
C ARG A 621 13.05 5.10 13.55
N ARG A 622 11.97 5.33 14.26
CA ARG A 622 11.46 4.33 15.18
C ARG A 622 10.57 3.36 14.44
N LEU A 623 11.07 2.13 14.36
CA LEU A 623 10.31 1.00 13.87
C LEU A 623 10.22 -0.03 14.99
N TYR A 624 9.02 -0.60 15.19
CA TYR A 624 8.78 -1.64 16.20
C TYR A 624 9.16 -1.21 17.64
N GLY A 625 9.01 0.07 17.94
CA GLY A 625 9.39 0.64 19.22
C GLY A 625 10.90 0.74 19.48
N LYS A 626 11.75 0.46 18.49
CA LYS A 626 13.20 0.61 18.54
C LYS A 626 13.63 1.71 17.59
N GLU A 627 14.59 2.52 18.02
CA GLU A 627 15.23 3.48 17.15
C GLU A 627 16.28 2.74 16.31
N GLU A 628 16.09 2.76 15.00
CA GLU A 628 16.99 2.17 14.03
C GLU A 628 17.56 3.24 13.12
N ARG A 629 18.84 3.09 12.74
CA ARG A 629 19.44 3.96 11.73
C ARG A 629 19.15 3.42 10.35
N HIS A 630 18.61 4.30 9.51
CA HIS A 630 18.29 3.98 8.13
C HIS A 630 19.29 4.62 7.17
N LEU A 631 19.56 3.90 6.10
CA LEU A 631 20.29 4.44 4.97
C LEU A 631 19.29 5.01 3.95
N PRO A 632 19.68 6.06 3.20
CA PRO A 632 18.85 6.49 2.09
C PRO A 632 18.61 5.32 1.13
N SER A 633 17.41 5.25 0.58
CA SER A 633 17.05 4.22 -0.39
C SER A 633 18.00 4.23 -1.59
N ARG A 634 18.29 3.03 -2.13
CA ARG A 634 18.99 2.92 -3.41
C ARG A 634 18.27 3.68 -4.53
N PHE A 635 16.95 3.83 -4.45
CA PHE A 635 16.19 4.59 -5.43
C PHE A 635 16.63 6.06 -5.50
N ILE A 636 17.11 6.66 -4.39
CA ILE A 636 17.71 7.99 -4.39
C ILE A 636 19.07 7.97 -5.07
N THR A 637 19.87 6.94 -4.85
CA THR A 637 21.21 6.83 -5.46
C THR A 637 21.17 6.50 -6.95
N GLU A 638 20.06 5.93 -7.42
CA GLU A 638 19.78 5.64 -8.83
C GLU A 638 19.29 6.88 -9.60
N LEU A 639 19.03 8.01 -8.93
CA LEU A 639 18.64 9.27 -9.59
C LEU A 639 19.83 10.04 -10.12
N PRO A 640 19.71 10.75 -11.26
CA PRO A 640 20.78 11.53 -11.85
C PRO A 640 21.08 12.79 -11.03
N GLN A 641 22.30 12.94 -10.55
CA GLN A 641 22.73 14.02 -9.67
C GLN A 641 22.43 15.42 -10.21
N GLN A 642 22.47 15.60 -11.52
CA GLN A 642 22.20 16.88 -12.18
C GLN A 642 20.76 17.37 -12.04
N CYS A 643 19.82 16.48 -11.74
CA CYS A 643 18.42 16.80 -11.53
C CYS A 643 18.05 16.94 -10.05
N LEU A 644 19.02 16.77 -9.13
CA LEU A 644 18.78 16.76 -7.70
C LEU A 644 19.25 18.04 -7.04
N GLN A 645 18.54 18.43 -5.99
CA GLN A 645 18.93 19.50 -5.08
C GLN A 645 18.83 18.98 -3.64
N GLU A 646 19.98 18.87 -2.97
CA GLU A 646 19.96 18.62 -1.52
C GLU A 646 19.45 19.86 -0.80
N ILE A 647 18.32 19.73 -0.10
CA ILE A 647 17.67 20.84 0.62
C ILE A 647 18.39 21.07 1.96
N ARG A 648 18.80 19.98 2.62
CA ARG A 648 19.64 20.01 3.80
C ARG A 648 21.02 19.54 3.40
N LEU A 649 22.01 20.46 3.44
CA LEU A 649 23.40 20.11 3.26
C LEU A 649 23.80 19.12 4.38
N ARG A 650 24.16 17.90 4.02
CA ARG A 650 24.85 17.01 4.96
C ARG A 650 26.07 17.78 5.46
N GLY A 651 26.14 18.01 6.75
CA GLY A 651 27.36 18.51 7.36
C GLY A 651 28.45 17.44 7.25
N THR A 652 28.99 17.26 6.06
CA THR A 652 30.30 16.63 5.91
C THR A 652 31.25 17.57 6.63
N VAL A 653 31.65 17.17 7.83
CA VAL A 653 32.89 17.66 8.41
C VAL A 653 34.01 17.17 7.50
N THR A 654 34.13 17.78 6.33
CA THR A 654 35.36 17.75 5.56
C THR A 654 36.37 18.45 6.43
N ARG A 655 37.18 17.71 7.17
CA ARG A 655 38.48 18.22 7.58
C ARG A 655 39.14 18.70 6.28
N ALA A 656 39.15 20.01 6.10
CA ALA A 656 39.98 20.63 5.08
C ALA A 656 41.40 20.09 5.35
N LEU A 657 41.89 19.26 4.47
CA LEU A 657 43.31 19.01 4.30
C LEU A 657 43.88 20.33 3.78
N ASN A 658 44.15 21.27 4.69
CA ASN A 658 44.92 22.47 4.41
C ASN A 658 46.32 22.03 4.00
N GLN A 659 46.58 22.04 2.69
CA GLN A 659 47.91 22.30 2.21
C GLN A 659 48.25 23.75 2.58
N ALA A 660 48.78 23.92 3.78
CA ALA A 660 49.28 25.19 4.22
C ALA A 660 50.53 25.54 3.45
N LYS A 661 50.45 26.59 2.63
CA LYS A 661 51.60 27.40 2.27
C LYS A 661 52.15 28.05 3.54
N VAL A 662 53.44 27.85 3.74
CA VAL A 662 54.25 28.39 4.82
C VAL A 662 54.10 29.92 4.92
N GLY A 663 53.65 30.41 6.04
CA GLY A 663 53.66 31.80 6.46
C GLY A 663 53.46 31.86 7.98
N SER A 664 54.47 32.20 8.68
CA SER A 664 54.66 32.22 10.13
C SER A 664 53.65 33.06 10.88
N VAL A 665 52.83 32.42 11.78
CA VAL A 665 52.34 33.03 13.04
C VAL A 665 52.24 31.91 14.09
N SER A 666 52.75 32.15 15.27
CA SER A 666 52.91 31.20 16.39
C SER A 666 51.56 30.60 16.89
N PRO A 667 51.54 29.32 17.22
CA PRO A 667 50.35 28.66 17.77
C PRO A 667 50.30 28.82 19.30
N ILE A 668 49.10 29.15 19.80
CA ILE A 668 48.71 28.92 21.20
C ILE A 668 48.42 27.42 21.28
N THR A 669 49.32 26.65 21.80
CA THR A 669 49.20 25.20 22.07
C THR A 669 48.47 25.00 23.41
N ASN A 670 47.20 24.54 23.35
CA ASN A 670 46.69 23.68 24.42
C ASN A 670 47.05 22.24 24.09
N GLU A 671 48.20 21.79 24.58
CA GLU A 671 48.60 20.36 24.44
C GLU A 671 47.77 19.52 25.37
N SER A 672 46.86 18.73 24.82
CA SER A 672 46.27 17.64 25.60
C SER A 672 47.37 16.63 25.90
N GLU A 673 47.50 16.21 27.14
CA GLU A 673 48.49 15.27 27.68
C GLU A 673 48.44 13.88 26.99
N TRP A 674 47.36 13.63 26.24
CA TRP A 674 47.05 12.33 25.60
C TRP A 674 46.97 12.46 24.07
N LYS A 675 47.62 11.52 23.35
CA LYS A 675 47.69 11.51 21.88
C LYS A 675 47.02 10.24 21.29
N MET A 676 46.39 10.35 20.14
CA MET A 676 45.91 9.19 19.39
C MET A 676 47.09 8.28 19.01
N GLY A 677 46.88 6.96 19.13
CA GLY A 677 47.90 5.96 18.93
C GLY A 677 48.75 5.66 20.18
N GLN A 678 48.59 6.42 21.26
CA GLN A 678 49.36 6.22 22.51
C GLN A 678 48.86 4.97 23.23
N LYS A 679 49.82 4.14 23.72
CA LYS A 679 49.51 3.00 24.60
C LYS A 679 49.32 3.50 26.02
N VAL A 680 48.27 2.97 26.64
CA VAL A 680 47.91 3.29 28.03
C VAL A 680 47.54 2.03 28.79
N LYS A 681 47.78 2.02 30.08
CA LYS A 681 47.41 0.93 30.98
C LYS A 681 46.36 1.44 31.97
N HIS A 682 45.26 0.72 32.06
CA HIS A 682 44.21 0.95 33.06
C HIS A 682 44.20 -0.18 34.06
N GLU A 683 44.07 0.14 35.33
CA GLU A 683 44.15 -0.85 36.42
C GLU A 683 43.17 -2.02 36.26
N LYS A 684 41.94 -1.76 35.79
CA LYS A 684 40.88 -2.75 35.63
C LYS A 684 40.81 -3.36 34.21
N PHE A 685 41.23 -2.64 33.16
CA PHE A 685 41.03 -3.06 31.76
C PHE A 685 42.32 -3.47 31.05
N GLY A 686 43.47 -3.36 31.73
CA GLY A 686 44.75 -3.74 31.16
C GLY A 686 45.32 -2.71 30.17
N VAL A 687 46.18 -3.19 29.26
CA VAL A 687 46.82 -2.34 28.26
C VAL A 687 45.90 -2.13 27.07
N GLY A 688 45.79 -0.88 26.61
CA GLY A 688 44.99 -0.47 25.45
C GLY A 688 45.65 0.66 24.66
N THR A 689 45.13 0.95 23.49
CA THR A 689 45.60 2.03 22.62
C THR A 689 44.54 3.12 22.50
N VAL A 690 44.91 4.36 22.69
CA VAL A 690 43.98 5.51 22.50
C VAL A 690 43.65 5.65 21.01
N ILE A 691 42.38 5.49 20.66
CA ILE A 691 41.91 5.55 19.28
C ILE A 691 41.14 6.86 18.96
N ASN A 692 40.63 7.56 20.00
CA ASN A 692 40.04 8.89 19.84
C ASN A 692 40.19 9.72 21.11
N VAL A 693 40.26 11.04 20.98
CA VAL A 693 40.37 12.04 22.06
C VAL A 693 39.36 13.13 21.82
N GLU A 694 38.41 13.34 22.74
CA GLU A 694 37.36 14.33 22.63
C GLU A 694 37.29 15.23 23.88
N GLY A 695 36.98 16.51 23.68
CA GLY A 695 36.86 17.51 24.75
C GLY A 695 38.18 18.17 25.16
N ALA A 696 38.13 18.99 26.18
CA ALA A 696 39.31 19.68 26.78
C ALA A 696 39.18 19.71 28.30
N ASP A 697 40.31 19.83 28.98
CA ASP A 697 40.44 19.98 30.43
C ASP A 697 39.65 18.87 31.19
N ASN A 698 38.81 19.21 32.13
CA ASN A 698 38.05 18.29 32.98
C ASN A 698 37.03 17.44 32.25
N ASN A 699 36.69 17.77 30.98
CA ASN A 699 35.74 17.01 30.15
C ASN A 699 36.44 16.18 29.06
N LEU A 700 37.79 16.01 29.16
CA LEU A 700 38.55 15.22 28.19
C LEU A 700 38.17 13.74 28.27
N ARG A 701 37.67 13.19 27.17
CA ARG A 701 37.27 11.79 27.00
C ARG A 701 38.22 11.09 26.06
N LEU A 702 38.67 9.90 26.43
CA LEU A 702 39.52 9.04 25.66
C LEU A 702 38.75 7.80 25.25
N GLN A 703 38.74 7.48 23.96
CA GLN A 703 38.30 6.20 23.47
C GLN A 703 39.53 5.26 23.37
N ILE A 704 39.50 4.17 24.11
CA ILE A 704 40.64 3.26 24.23
C ILE A 704 40.22 1.86 23.79
N ALA A 705 40.98 1.27 22.87
CA ALA A 705 40.85 -0.13 22.48
C ALA A 705 41.72 -1.00 23.36
N PHE A 706 41.13 -1.76 24.30
CA PHE A 706 41.80 -2.69 25.18
C PHE A 706 41.87 -4.08 24.55
N GLN A 707 43.02 -4.77 24.67
CA GLN A 707 43.26 -6.07 24.02
C GLN A 707 42.23 -7.15 24.36
N ASN A 708 41.78 -7.20 25.63
CA ASN A 708 40.87 -8.25 26.13
C ASN A 708 39.47 -7.76 26.54
N GLN A 709 39.16 -6.47 26.41
CA GLN A 709 37.92 -5.87 26.93
C GLN A 709 37.19 -4.96 25.91
N GLY A 710 37.65 -4.95 24.62
CA GLY A 710 37.07 -4.16 23.55
C GLY A 710 37.29 -2.65 23.72
N ILE A 711 36.50 -1.86 22.99
CA ILE A 711 36.61 -0.38 22.96
C ILE A 711 35.78 0.21 24.11
N LYS A 712 36.39 1.14 24.87
CA LYS A 712 35.73 1.85 25.97
C LYS A 712 36.00 3.34 25.93
N TRP A 713 35.01 4.14 26.27
CA TRP A 713 35.14 5.56 26.53
C TRP A 713 35.44 5.81 28.01
N LEU A 714 36.52 6.52 28.29
CA LEU A 714 36.93 6.87 29.65
C LEU A 714 37.14 8.38 29.75
N ILE A 715 36.80 8.99 30.90
CA ILE A 715 37.10 10.38 31.18
C ILE A 715 38.54 10.41 31.72
N ALA A 716 39.42 11.14 31.04
CA ALA A 716 40.89 11.06 31.27
C ALA A 716 41.31 11.31 32.74
N HIS A 717 40.71 12.33 33.42
CA HIS A 717 41.07 12.67 34.80
C HIS A 717 40.53 11.69 35.85
N LEU A 718 39.51 10.88 35.52
CA LEU A 718 38.91 9.89 36.42
C LEU A 718 39.46 8.49 36.18
N ALA A 719 40.02 8.24 35.04
CA ALA A 719 40.35 6.87 34.55
C ALA A 719 41.68 6.35 35.06
N LYS A 720 42.46 7.06 35.86
CA LYS A 720 43.77 6.64 36.38
C LYS A 720 44.60 5.86 35.33
N LEU A 721 44.85 6.48 34.19
CA LEU A 721 45.60 5.90 33.08
C LEU A 721 47.11 6.13 33.26
N GLU A 722 47.91 5.09 33.10
CA GLU A 722 49.36 5.17 33.03
C GLU A 722 49.79 5.09 31.57
N LYS A 723 50.74 5.92 31.16
CA LYS A 723 51.37 5.84 29.84
C LYS A 723 52.33 4.64 29.82
N VAL A 724 52.20 3.77 28.78
CA VAL A 724 53.07 2.57 28.61
C VAL A 724 54.06 2.82 27.50
#